data_b694590c73660c13673c4bcf0b44688b
#
_entry.id   b694590c73660c13673c4bcf0b44688b
#
_cell.length_a   1.000
_cell.length_b   1.000
_cell.length_c   1.000
_cell.angle_alpha   90.00
_cell.angle_beta   90.00
_cell.angle_gamma   90.00
#
_symmetry.space_group_name_H-M   'P 1'
#
loop_
_entity.id
_entity.type
_entity.pdbx_description
1 polymer ?
#
loop_
_entity_poly.entity_id
_entity_poly.type
_entity_poly.pdbx_seq_one_letter_code
_entity_poly.pdbx_strand_id
1 'polypeptide(L)'
;MNFKGFILLLLFFNFYLASAQRNTIDIKGVVLDEATDEPLEYATLVLQNLDNPGVVNGGITDASGKFNIKTSPGNYTIRVEYISYKPYVLEKQNLQSSIDLGAITLTIDTEALDEVTIIGEKTTVELRLDKKIYNIGKDLTVGGANISDVLNNVPSVAVDVDGTISLRGNENVRILINGKPSALVGFGSSDILQQLPADAIERVEVITSPSARYDAEGTAGILNIILRKEKTLGLNGSINTNIGYPTASQITTNFNLRSDKFNIFNTLGYFYREPPGSAFFDNSYTNGTYTRIIEERDVSRENLGFNVNLGMEYYLTKKSSLTGSIFARFSDEHETTENNSQRFAQNDINDITLRNEDQSEDDKSYQASLNYTNNFNDEGHQLTADFQYGYNKEEVITTIDENIIIPDNQLLSEEAVFETETQNEFLLQTDYVLPIGDKQFEAGYRVDFEKEVTVYQLDTLNLNTGEFEINQDLTNQFNYTENINALYSQYGDKTGKLSFLFGLRLENTRLKGEVISEYDADALQELLGEDVDLNFDKNYLGLFPTVNLIYELAEDENISLGYNRRINRPRGFFINPFPSRSSVINIFQGNPDLDPAYANAFDLGYLKRWEKLTLTSSIYYQRETNSFEVIQEETGQTTADGIFIIRSIPVNLSTNKRYGAELGILYNPSRKIRFNWSFNLFKFVSDGIFNDVDYGTENTSWFSRFSSNIRLPGEIQWQTNANYRGPRKNSQTRYDGIFFLDLAFSKDILSEKASVTLNVRDLLNSRKRLLSTETDFFTSEGELQRRERQITLSFIYRINQKKERNGRQKQNNEEEEGF
;
A
#
# COMPACT_ATOMS: atom_id res chain seq x y z
N MET A 1 41.11 13.46 -59.55
CA MET A 1 39.71 13.94 -59.72
C MET A 1 39.71 15.43 -59.48
N ASN A 2 39.44 16.25 -60.51
CA ASN A 2 39.68 17.68 -60.51
C ASN A 2 38.71 18.45 -59.58
N PHE A 3 39.25 19.32 -58.77
CA PHE A 3 38.55 20.22 -57.83
C PHE A 3 37.38 21.04 -58.43
N LYS A 4 37.38 21.25 -59.77
CA LYS A 4 36.28 21.86 -60.51
C LYS A 4 35.01 20.98 -60.63
N GLY A 5 35.12 19.65 -60.60
CA GLY A 5 33.98 18.73 -60.68
C GLY A 5 33.22 18.66 -59.33
N PHE A 6 33.92 18.88 -58.20
CA PHE A 6 33.32 18.87 -56.88
C PHE A 6 32.50 20.12 -56.61
N ILE A 7 32.90 21.28 -57.09
CA ILE A 7 32.15 22.54 -57.00
C ILE A 7 30.87 22.51 -57.84
N LEU A 8 30.91 21.85 -59.02
CA LEU A 8 29.69 21.70 -59.85
C LEU A 8 28.69 20.75 -59.23
N LEU A 9 29.12 19.70 -58.52
CA LEU A 9 28.24 18.78 -57.82
C LEU A 9 27.60 19.42 -56.57
N LEU A 10 28.31 20.30 -55.87
CA LEU A 10 27.79 21.10 -54.74
C LEU A 10 26.80 22.16 -55.20
N LEU A 11 26.96 22.76 -56.37
CA LEU A 11 26.00 23.72 -56.93
C LEU A 11 24.74 23.00 -57.47
N PHE A 12 24.80 21.76 -57.95
CA PHE A 12 23.63 20.99 -58.35
C PHE A 12 22.81 20.48 -57.14
N PHE A 13 23.47 20.21 -56.01
CA PHE A 13 22.78 19.77 -54.78
C PHE A 13 22.04 20.94 -54.08
N ASN A 14 22.48 22.20 -54.28
CA ASN A 14 21.78 23.38 -53.74
C ASN A 14 20.57 23.81 -54.61
N PHE A 15 20.42 23.31 -55.83
CA PHE A 15 19.26 23.63 -56.67
C PHE A 15 18.06 22.71 -56.43
N TYR A 16 18.21 21.58 -55.74
CA TYR A 16 17.11 20.69 -55.31
C TYR A 16 16.50 20.99 -53.96
N LEU A 17 17.05 21.97 -53.22
CA LEU A 17 16.49 22.51 -52.00
C LEU A 17 15.63 23.77 -52.25
N ALA A 18 15.23 24.04 -53.46
CA ALA A 18 14.20 25.02 -53.76
C ALA A 18 12.83 24.50 -53.29
N SER A 19 12.61 24.68 -52.03
CA SER A 19 11.39 24.86 -51.25
C SER A 19 10.08 24.79 -52.04
N ALA A 20 9.36 23.70 -51.90
CA ALA A 20 7.90 23.76 -51.94
C ALA A 20 7.45 24.61 -50.76
N GLN A 21 7.49 25.94 -50.88
CA GLN A 21 6.79 26.84 -49.97
C GLN A 21 5.33 26.53 -50.12
N ARG A 22 4.76 25.68 -49.19
CA ARG A 22 3.31 25.51 -49.08
C ARG A 22 2.77 26.87 -48.70
N ASN A 23 1.94 27.43 -49.55
CA ASN A 23 1.20 28.63 -49.26
C ASN A 23 0.32 28.31 -48.03
N THR A 24 0.70 28.78 -46.86
CA THR A 24 -0.09 28.64 -45.61
C THR A 24 -0.72 29.95 -45.26
N ILE A 25 -1.94 29.90 -44.75
CA ILE A 25 -2.69 31.04 -44.23
C ILE A 25 -2.85 30.88 -42.74
N ASP A 26 -2.86 31.98 -42.00
CA ASP A 26 -3.12 32.03 -40.54
C ASP A 26 -4.58 32.31 -40.28
N ILE A 27 -5.23 31.50 -39.41
CA ILE A 27 -6.60 31.70 -38.94
C ILE A 27 -6.49 32.04 -37.46
N LYS A 28 -6.90 33.24 -37.07
CA LYS A 28 -6.77 33.81 -35.73
C LYS A 28 -8.13 34.19 -35.19
N GLY A 29 -8.23 34.37 -33.89
CA GLY A 29 -9.38 34.82 -33.16
C GLY A 29 -9.26 34.62 -31.64
N VAL A 30 -10.33 34.86 -30.92
CA VAL A 30 -10.41 34.66 -29.47
C VAL A 30 -11.72 33.96 -29.17
N VAL A 31 -11.70 33.01 -28.24
CA VAL A 31 -12.91 32.30 -27.77
C VAL A 31 -13.25 32.79 -26.35
N LEU A 32 -14.49 33.24 -26.18
CA LEU A 32 -14.99 33.82 -24.92
C LEU A 32 -16.25 33.07 -24.44
N ASP A 33 -16.53 33.15 -23.17
CA ASP A 33 -17.79 32.75 -22.56
C ASP A 33 -18.85 33.84 -22.87
N GLU A 34 -20.02 33.48 -23.37
CA GLU A 34 -21.08 34.43 -23.74
C GLU A 34 -21.66 35.19 -22.54
N ALA A 35 -21.71 34.59 -21.36
CA ALA A 35 -22.33 35.17 -20.17
C ALA A 35 -21.37 36.04 -19.35
N THR A 36 -20.06 35.75 -19.37
CA THR A 36 -19.06 36.41 -18.51
C THR A 36 -18.03 37.23 -19.28
N ASP A 37 -17.99 37.10 -20.63
CA ASP A 37 -16.94 37.67 -21.51
C ASP A 37 -15.50 37.22 -21.10
N GLU A 38 -15.38 36.15 -20.27
CA GLU A 38 -14.08 35.60 -19.89
C GLU A 38 -13.48 34.75 -21.00
N PRO A 39 -12.15 34.78 -21.19
CA PRO A 39 -11.48 33.95 -22.20
C PRO A 39 -11.56 32.47 -21.84
N LEU A 40 -11.92 31.62 -22.82
CA LEU A 40 -11.94 30.17 -22.65
C LEU A 40 -10.62 29.61 -23.10
N GLU A 41 -9.76 29.24 -22.13
CA GLU A 41 -8.51 28.57 -22.35
C GLU A 41 -8.73 27.09 -22.70
N TYR A 42 -7.92 26.54 -23.62
CA TYR A 42 -8.04 25.15 -24.13
C TYR A 42 -9.34 24.84 -24.90
N ALA A 43 -10.03 25.85 -25.39
CA ALA A 43 -11.11 25.59 -26.36
C ALA A 43 -10.54 24.97 -27.62
N THR A 44 -11.06 23.85 -28.06
CA THR A 44 -10.58 23.09 -29.21
C THR A 44 -11.17 23.63 -30.50
N LEU A 45 -10.31 23.93 -31.48
CA LEU A 45 -10.70 24.34 -32.82
C LEU A 45 -10.33 23.23 -33.82
N VAL A 46 -11.30 22.84 -34.63
CA VAL A 46 -11.12 21.81 -35.68
C VAL A 46 -11.45 22.43 -37.04
N LEU A 47 -10.52 22.38 -37.99
CA LEU A 47 -10.69 22.78 -39.35
C LEU A 47 -10.72 21.55 -40.26
N GLN A 48 -11.90 21.17 -40.70
CA GLN A 48 -12.07 20.07 -41.64
C GLN A 48 -12.10 20.59 -43.08
N ASN A 49 -11.13 20.11 -43.87
CA ASN A 49 -11.11 20.49 -45.33
C ASN A 49 -12.25 19.78 -46.09
N LEU A 50 -13.07 20.56 -46.76
CA LEU A 50 -14.22 20.03 -47.51
C LEU A 50 -13.82 19.43 -48.87
N ASP A 51 -12.72 19.89 -49.45
CA ASP A 51 -12.19 19.37 -50.71
C ASP A 51 -11.36 18.07 -50.51
N ASN A 52 -10.87 17.85 -49.27
CA ASN A 52 -10.20 16.62 -48.87
C ASN A 52 -10.55 16.26 -47.39
N PRO A 53 -11.66 15.53 -47.15
CA PRO A 53 -12.16 15.25 -45.79
C PRO A 53 -11.22 14.49 -44.88
N GLY A 54 -10.17 13.86 -45.41
CA GLY A 54 -9.11 13.18 -44.63
C GLY A 54 -8.09 14.15 -44.04
N VAL A 55 -8.10 15.44 -44.44
CA VAL A 55 -7.18 16.46 -43.91
C VAL A 55 -7.91 17.26 -42.85
N VAL A 56 -7.52 17.09 -41.62
CA VAL A 56 -8.03 17.84 -40.46
C VAL A 56 -6.87 18.60 -39.84
N ASN A 57 -7.00 19.90 -39.71
CA ASN A 57 -6.11 20.78 -38.95
C ASN A 57 -6.83 21.28 -37.70
N GLY A 58 -6.11 21.58 -36.64
CA GLY A 58 -6.71 22.06 -35.40
C GLY A 58 -5.72 22.75 -34.49
N GLY A 59 -6.23 23.28 -33.41
CA GLY A 59 -5.47 23.92 -32.35
C GLY A 59 -6.33 24.15 -31.13
N ILE A 60 -5.70 24.61 -30.06
CA ILE A 60 -6.37 25.00 -28.82
C ILE A 60 -6.13 26.50 -28.55
N THR A 61 -6.99 27.11 -27.75
CA THR A 61 -6.82 28.49 -27.29
C THR A 61 -5.82 28.57 -26.13
N ASP A 62 -5.08 29.68 -26.06
CA ASP A 62 -4.18 30.00 -24.95
C ASP A 62 -4.94 30.57 -23.74
N ALA A 63 -4.22 30.88 -22.65
CA ALA A 63 -4.78 31.45 -21.42
C ALA A 63 -5.55 32.80 -21.59
N SER A 64 -5.40 33.47 -22.74
CA SER A 64 -6.17 34.67 -23.11
C SER A 64 -7.30 34.34 -24.09
N GLY A 65 -7.64 33.07 -24.27
CA GLY A 65 -8.67 32.59 -25.20
C GLY A 65 -8.27 32.69 -26.68
N LYS A 66 -7.02 33.09 -27.01
CA LYS A 66 -6.57 33.33 -28.39
C LYS A 66 -6.08 32.08 -29.06
N PHE A 67 -6.33 31.97 -30.36
CA PHE A 67 -5.82 30.91 -31.20
C PHE A 67 -5.16 31.45 -32.48
N ASN A 68 -4.21 30.70 -33.02
CA ASN A 68 -3.57 30.93 -34.30
C ASN A 68 -3.26 29.58 -34.97
N ILE A 69 -4.05 29.21 -35.97
CA ILE A 69 -3.94 27.94 -36.68
C ILE A 69 -3.44 28.19 -38.11
N LYS A 70 -2.38 27.48 -38.48
CA LYS A 70 -1.83 27.51 -39.87
C LYS A 70 -2.46 26.41 -40.69
N THR A 71 -3.00 26.77 -41.85
CA THR A 71 -3.56 25.81 -42.80
C THR A 71 -3.28 26.22 -44.26
N SER A 72 -3.55 25.33 -45.22
CA SER A 72 -3.48 25.69 -46.65
C SER A 72 -4.75 26.41 -47.07
N PRO A 73 -4.71 27.30 -48.10
CA PRO A 73 -5.94 27.81 -48.68
C PRO A 73 -6.89 26.71 -49.14
N GLY A 74 -8.22 26.88 -48.94
CA GLY A 74 -9.20 25.86 -49.27
C GLY A 74 -10.58 26.14 -48.70
N ASN A 75 -11.51 25.20 -48.87
CA ASN A 75 -12.83 25.24 -48.25
C ASN A 75 -12.86 24.46 -46.95
N TYR A 76 -13.28 25.06 -45.87
CA TYR A 76 -13.25 24.48 -44.55
C TYR A 76 -14.60 24.59 -43.80
N THR A 77 -14.89 23.57 -43.00
CA THR A 77 -15.78 23.70 -41.85
C THR A 77 -14.92 23.95 -40.63
N ILE A 78 -15.19 25.04 -39.87
CA ILE A 78 -14.51 25.38 -38.63
C ILE A 78 -15.46 25.05 -37.49
N ARG A 79 -15.02 24.21 -36.57
CA ARG A 79 -15.76 23.83 -35.37
C ARG A 79 -14.97 24.24 -34.14
N VAL A 80 -15.60 24.97 -33.22
CA VAL A 80 -15.04 25.36 -31.94
C VAL A 80 -15.82 24.65 -30.85
N GLU A 81 -15.11 23.93 -29.99
CA GLU A 81 -15.68 23.14 -28.91
C GLU A 81 -15.01 23.48 -27.59
N TYR A 82 -15.80 23.50 -26.53
CA TYR A 82 -15.33 23.60 -25.16
C TYR A 82 -16.23 22.77 -24.25
N ILE A 83 -15.65 22.15 -23.21
CA ILE A 83 -16.39 21.27 -22.31
C ILE A 83 -17.56 22.01 -21.68
N SER A 84 -18.75 21.45 -21.74
CA SER A 84 -20.01 22.01 -21.23
C SER A 84 -20.55 23.24 -22.00
N TYR A 85 -20.06 23.50 -23.22
CA TYR A 85 -20.57 24.56 -24.10
C TYR A 85 -21.12 23.98 -25.40
N LYS A 86 -22.09 24.66 -25.98
CA LYS A 86 -22.62 24.32 -27.32
C LYS A 86 -21.54 24.50 -28.37
N PRO A 87 -21.29 23.50 -29.22
CA PRO A 87 -20.30 23.64 -30.29
C PRO A 87 -20.66 24.79 -31.23
N TYR A 88 -19.70 25.66 -31.50
CA TYR A 88 -19.89 26.72 -32.52
C TYR A 88 -19.34 26.23 -33.85
N VAL A 89 -20.20 26.24 -34.91
CA VAL A 89 -19.81 25.70 -36.21
C VAL A 89 -19.97 26.75 -37.30
N LEU A 90 -18.87 27.02 -38.02
CA LEU A 90 -18.88 27.85 -39.24
C LEU A 90 -18.75 26.88 -40.44
N GLU A 91 -19.86 26.65 -41.13
CA GLU A 91 -19.87 25.77 -42.28
C GLU A 91 -19.41 26.48 -43.57
N LYS A 92 -18.74 25.76 -44.46
CA LYS A 92 -18.37 26.13 -45.84
C LYS A 92 -17.60 27.45 -45.96
N GLN A 93 -16.58 27.67 -45.09
CA GLN A 93 -15.75 28.87 -45.16
C GLN A 93 -14.71 28.70 -46.30
N ASN A 94 -14.71 29.65 -47.25
CA ASN A 94 -13.68 29.69 -48.30
C ASN A 94 -12.52 30.56 -47.86
N LEU A 95 -11.43 29.93 -47.38
CA LEU A 95 -10.27 30.58 -46.80
C LEU A 95 -9.13 30.65 -47.82
N GLN A 96 -8.99 31.79 -48.48
CA GLN A 96 -7.94 32.00 -49.52
C GLN A 96 -6.79 32.85 -49.00
N SER A 97 -6.91 33.54 -47.89
CA SER A 97 -5.90 34.40 -47.25
C SER A 97 -6.05 34.32 -45.74
N SER A 98 -5.03 34.76 -45.03
CA SER A 98 -5.09 34.83 -43.54
C SER A 98 -6.26 35.68 -43.12
N ILE A 99 -7.01 35.22 -42.09
CA ILE A 99 -8.21 35.83 -41.58
C ILE A 99 -8.19 35.88 -40.04
N ASP A 100 -8.74 36.95 -39.49
CA ASP A 100 -9.08 37.03 -38.07
C ASP A 100 -10.58 36.85 -37.93
N LEU A 101 -11.00 35.79 -37.24
CA LEU A 101 -12.41 35.46 -36.99
C LEU A 101 -13.05 36.32 -35.88
N GLY A 102 -12.23 37.16 -35.23
CA GLY A 102 -12.68 38.00 -34.11
C GLY A 102 -13.00 37.19 -32.84
N ALA A 103 -13.94 37.72 -32.06
CA ALA A 103 -14.41 37.02 -30.85
C ALA A 103 -15.49 36.01 -31.24
N ILE A 104 -15.23 34.74 -30.86
CA ILE A 104 -16.21 33.65 -30.94
C ILE A 104 -16.73 33.40 -29.53
N THR A 105 -18.01 33.68 -29.30
CA THR A 105 -18.63 33.43 -27.98
C THR A 105 -19.28 32.06 -27.96
N LEU A 106 -19.00 31.27 -26.89
CA LEU A 106 -19.65 29.99 -26.66
C LEU A 106 -20.68 30.12 -25.53
N THR A 107 -21.84 29.53 -25.75
CA THR A 107 -22.93 29.44 -24.76
C THR A 107 -22.83 28.15 -23.98
N ILE A 108 -23.00 28.18 -22.66
CA ILE A 108 -23.10 26.97 -21.84
C ILE A 108 -24.23 26.09 -22.34
N ASP A 109 -23.98 24.83 -22.60
CA ASP A 109 -24.98 23.85 -23.01
C ASP A 109 -25.73 23.33 -21.78
N THR A 110 -26.85 23.96 -21.45
CA THR A 110 -27.69 23.55 -20.32
C THR A 110 -28.41 22.21 -20.57
N GLU A 111 -28.53 21.77 -21.85
CA GLU A 111 -29.07 20.45 -22.18
C GLU A 111 -27.99 19.38 -22.14
N ALA A 112 -26.72 19.72 -22.33
CA ALA A 112 -25.58 18.81 -22.17
C ALA A 112 -25.27 18.46 -20.68
N LEU A 113 -25.91 19.15 -19.72
CA LEU A 113 -25.90 18.75 -18.32
C LEU A 113 -26.56 17.37 -18.05
N ASP A 114 -27.33 16.86 -19.02
CA ASP A 114 -27.83 15.49 -19.05
C ASP A 114 -26.97 14.54 -19.91
N GLU A 115 -26.02 15.05 -20.68
CA GLU A 115 -25.14 14.24 -21.50
C GLU A 115 -23.83 13.95 -20.71
N VAL A 116 -23.78 12.73 -20.22
CA VAL A 116 -22.71 12.08 -19.48
C VAL A 116 -21.35 12.38 -20.11
N THR A 117 -20.52 13.15 -19.41
CA THR A 117 -19.06 13.12 -19.62
C THR A 117 -18.61 11.68 -19.41
N ILE A 118 -18.20 11.01 -20.48
CA ILE A 118 -17.67 9.66 -20.44
C ILE A 118 -16.28 9.77 -19.82
N ILE A 119 -16.22 9.77 -18.50
CA ILE A 119 -15.00 9.43 -17.78
C ILE A 119 -14.81 7.94 -18.02
N GLY A 120 -13.72 7.54 -18.67
CA GLY A 120 -13.43 6.14 -18.92
C GLY A 120 -13.51 5.36 -17.62
N GLU A 121 -14.23 4.24 -17.63
CA GLU A 121 -14.38 3.44 -16.41
C GLU A 121 -13.02 2.90 -15.99
N LYS A 122 -12.51 3.37 -14.84
CA LYS A 122 -11.34 2.78 -14.22
C LYS A 122 -11.63 1.30 -13.96
N THR A 123 -10.71 0.44 -14.34
CA THR A 123 -10.78 -1.00 -14.03
C THR A 123 -10.44 -1.22 -12.56
N THR A 124 -10.82 -2.37 -11.98
CA THR A 124 -10.41 -2.75 -10.63
C THR A 124 -8.88 -2.74 -10.50
N VAL A 125 -8.17 -3.17 -11.56
CA VAL A 125 -6.71 -3.16 -11.62
C VAL A 125 -6.26 -2.40 -12.88
N GLU A 126 -5.34 -1.46 -12.70
CA GLU A 126 -4.61 -0.80 -13.78
C GLU A 126 -3.14 -1.24 -13.71
N LEU A 127 -2.60 -1.68 -14.84
CA LEU A 127 -1.22 -2.14 -14.92
C LEU A 127 -0.39 -1.08 -15.64
N ARG A 128 0.63 -0.54 -14.96
CA ARG A 128 1.63 0.37 -15.50
C ARG A 128 3.01 -0.27 -15.34
N LEU A 129 4.03 0.27 -15.98
CA LEU A 129 5.38 -0.28 -15.88
C LEU A 129 6.06 0.00 -14.54
N ASP A 130 5.81 1.18 -13.98
CA ASP A 130 6.37 1.63 -12.71
C ASP A 130 5.57 1.13 -11.51
N LYS A 131 4.27 0.89 -11.69
CA LYS A 131 3.35 0.54 -10.60
C LYS A 131 2.12 -0.23 -11.09
N LYS A 132 1.51 -0.97 -10.18
CA LYS A 132 0.19 -1.59 -10.33
C LYS A 132 -0.78 -0.83 -9.45
N ILE A 133 -1.89 -0.37 -10.01
CA ILE A 133 -2.91 0.42 -9.30
C ILE A 133 -4.13 -0.46 -9.10
N TYR A 134 -4.57 -0.59 -7.86
CA TYR A 134 -5.79 -1.29 -7.48
C TYR A 134 -6.85 -0.29 -7.00
N ASN A 135 -7.93 -0.15 -7.78
CA ASN A 135 -9.04 0.79 -7.53
C ASN A 135 -10.10 0.13 -6.62
N ILE A 136 -10.14 0.49 -5.35
CA ILE A 136 -10.98 -0.15 -4.34
C ILE A 136 -12.47 0.02 -4.62
N GLY A 137 -12.91 1.21 -5.02
CA GLY A 137 -14.32 1.48 -5.33
C GLY A 137 -14.93 0.63 -6.45
N LYS A 138 -14.11 -0.16 -7.14
CA LYS A 138 -14.54 -1.08 -8.22
C LYS A 138 -14.54 -2.55 -7.78
N ASP A 139 -14.04 -2.86 -6.61
CA ASP A 139 -14.09 -4.20 -6.03
C ASP A 139 -15.31 -4.35 -5.11
N LEU A 140 -16.24 -5.20 -5.52
CA LEU A 140 -17.49 -5.44 -4.78
C LEU A 140 -17.28 -6.33 -3.54
N THR A 141 -16.18 -7.11 -3.50
CA THR A 141 -15.91 -8.05 -2.41
C THR A 141 -15.39 -7.38 -1.15
N VAL A 142 -14.98 -6.10 -1.25
CA VAL A 142 -14.43 -5.34 -0.11
C VAL A 142 -15.46 -4.53 0.67
N GLY A 143 -16.74 -4.65 0.37
CA GLY A 143 -17.82 -4.01 1.14
C GLY A 143 -17.77 -4.43 2.62
N GLY A 144 -17.67 -3.45 3.55
CA GLY A 144 -17.48 -3.72 4.98
C GLY A 144 -16.12 -4.32 5.35
N ALA A 145 -15.14 -4.31 4.42
CA ALA A 145 -13.78 -4.77 4.64
C ALA A 145 -12.92 -3.72 5.35
N ASN A 146 -11.81 -4.16 5.89
CA ASN A 146 -10.69 -3.32 6.29
C ASN A 146 -9.60 -3.28 5.20
N ILE A 147 -8.53 -2.49 5.42
CA ILE A 147 -7.41 -2.39 4.47
C ILE A 147 -6.71 -3.73 4.27
N SER A 148 -6.50 -4.51 5.33
CA SER A 148 -5.85 -5.83 5.24
C SER A 148 -6.60 -6.77 4.29
N ASP A 149 -7.93 -6.74 4.31
CA ASP A 149 -8.76 -7.50 3.37
C ASP A 149 -8.63 -7.00 1.92
N VAL A 150 -8.56 -5.68 1.75
CA VAL A 150 -8.32 -5.06 0.43
C VAL A 150 -6.98 -5.48 -0.14
N LEU A 151 -5.92 -5.46 0.68
CA LEU A 151 -4.56 -5.81 0.26
C LEU A 151 -4.47 -7.26 -0.22
N ASN A 152 -5.30 -8.16 0.30
CA ASN A 152 -5.42 -9.52 -0.25
C ASN A 152 -5.90 -9.55 -1.71
N ASN A 153 -6.60 -8.52 -2.18
CA ASN A 153 -7.07 -8.41 -3.56
C ASN A 153 -6.11 -7.62 -4.46
N VAL A 154 -5.04 -7.04 -3.91
CA VAL A 154 -4.05 -6.27 -4.66
C VAL A 154 -3.05 -7.21 -5.37
N PRO A 155 -2.78 -7.05 -6.69
CA PRO A 155 -1.81 -7.88 -7.41
C PRO A 155 -0.42 -7.83 -6.77
N SER A 156 0.27 -8.98 -6.76
CA SER A 156 1.63 -9.16 -6.19
C SER A 156 1.72 -9.07 -4.66
N VAL A 157 0.63 -8.71 -3.99
CA VAL A 157 0.54 -8.62 -2.53
C VAL A 157 -0.10 -9.89 -1.97
N ALA A 158 0.39 -10.40 -0.87
CA ALA A 158 -0.27 -11.43 -0.08
C ALA A 158 -0.35 -10.99 1.38
N VAL A 159 -1.48 -11.25 2.03
CA VAL A 159 -1.68 -11.00 3.46
C VAL A 159 -1.92 -12.35 4.13
N ASP A 160 -1.13 -12.67 5.11
CA ASP A 160 -1.22 -13.93 5.83
C ASP A 160 -2.45 -13.97 6.78
N VAL A 161 -2.65 -15.08 7.45
CA VAL A 161 -3.77 -15.26 8.38
C VAL A 161 -3.63 -14.33 9.58
N ASP A 162 -2.41 -14.10 10.07
CA ASP A 162 -2.08 -13.14 11.14
C ASP A 162 -2.06 -11.65 10.69
N GLY A 163 -2.26 -11.38 9.40
CA GLY A 163 -2.24 -10.03 8.85
C GLY A 163 -0.88 -9.59 8.28
N THR A 164 0.18 -10.39 8.40
CA THR A 164 1.49 -10.08 7.81
C THR A 164 1.39 -9.86 6.31
N ILE A 165 1.88 -8.72 5.84
CA ILE A 165 1.82 -8.32 4.44
C ILE A 165 3.14 -8.67 3.76
N SER A 166 3.05 -9.30 2.59
CA SER A 166 4.21 -9.57 1.74
C SER A 166 3.99 -9.11 0.31
N LEU A 167 5.05 -8.62 -0.33
CA LEU A 167 5.10 -8.28 -1.74
C LEU A 167 6.10 -9.21 -2.43
N ARG A 168 5.64 -9.99 -3.43
CA ARG A 168 6.46 -11.02 -4.10
C ARG A 168 7.08 -12.03 -3.12
N GLY A 169 6.39 -12.30 -1.99
CA GLY A 169 6.86 -13.19 -0.93
C GLY A 169 7.94 -12.59 -0.02
N ASN A 170 8.21 -11.30 -0.08
CA ASN A 170 9.05 -10.57 0.86
C ASN A 170 8.16 -9.75 1.82
N GLU A 171 8.35 -9.90 3.11
CA GLU A 171 7.53 -9.28 4.16
C GLU A 171 8.01 -7.87 4.53
N ASN A 172 9.24 -7.49 4.15
CA ASN A 172 9.74 -6.14 4.37
C ASN A 172 9.18 -5.16 3.33
N VAL A 173 7.93 -4.78 3.50
CA VAL A 173 7.15 -3.87 2.64
C VAL A 173 7.01 -2.53 3.31
N ARG A 174 7.38 -1.43 2.63
CA ARG A 174 7.09 -0.08 3.12
C ARG A 174 5.66 0.32 2.77
N ILE A 175 4.87 0.67 3.78
CA ILE A 175 3.50 1.15 3.60
C ILE A 175 3.49 2.66 3.72
N LEU A 176 2.89 3.34 2.74
CA LEU A 176 2.73 4.78 2.71
C LEU A 176 1.25 5.15 2.63
N ILE A 177 0.89 6.29 3.20
CA ILE A 177 -0.43 6.91 3.02
C ILE A 177 -0.24 8.23 2.27
N ASN A 178 -0.89 8.35 1.10
CA ASN A 178 -0.73 9.50 0.20
C ASN A 178 0.74 9.81 -0.15
N GLY A 179 1.55 8.76 -0.33
CA GLY A 179 2.96 8.86 -0.70
C GLY A 179 3.93 9.13 0.45
N LYS A 180 3.47 9.12 1.71
CA LYS A 180 4.28 9.45 2.89
C LYS A 180 4.12 8.38 3.97
N PRO A 181 5.13 8.15 4.83
CA PRO A 181 4.94 7.46 6.08
C PRO A 181 3.84 8.13 6.89
N SER A 182 3.19 7.40 7.72
CA SER A 182 2.07 7.92 8.50
C SER A 182 1.97 7.19 9.82
N ALA A 183 1.77 7.93 10.89
CA ALA A 183 1.43 7.41 12.20
C ALA A 183 0.14 6.55 12.17
N LEU A 184 -0.66 6.66 11.11
CA LEU A 184 -1.82 5.79 10.85
C LEU A 184 -1.47 4.33 10.60
N VAL A 185 -0.21 4.03 10.30
CA VAL A 185 0.30 2.66 10.16
C VAL A 185 0.81 2.14 11.52
N GLY A 186 0.92 3.04 12.52
CA GLY A 186 1.29 2.74 13.90
C GLY A 186 2.66 2.11 14.03
N PHE A 187 2.86 1.30 15.05
CA PHE A 187 4.11 0.57 15.36
C PHE A 187 4.55 -0.44 14.27
N GLY A 188 4.00 -0.31 13.05
CA GLY A 188 4.26 -1.24 11.95
C GLY A 188 3.55 -2.58 12.11
N SER A 189 2.62 -2.67 13.07
CA SER A 189 1.77 -3.84 13.25
C SER A 189 0.75 -3.95 12.11
N SER A 190 0.42 -5.18 11.72
CA SER A 190 -0.63 -5.46 10.75
C SER A 190 -2.03 -5.12 11.28
N ASP A 191 -2.17 -4.99 12.59
CA ASP A 191 -3.46 -4.87 13.27
C ASP A 191 -4.14 -3.53 12.98
N ILE A 192 -3.37 -2.45 12.91
CA ILE A 192 -3.85 -1.12 12.54
C ILE A 192 -4.49 -1.10 11.14
N LEU A 193 -3.90 -1.81 10.18
CA LEU A 193 -4.47 -1.93 8.84
C LEU A 193 -5.78 -2.73 8.82
N GLN A 194 -6.00 -3.57 9.83
CA GLN A 194 -7.26 -4.28 10.01
C GLN A 194 -8.37 -3.38 10.56
N GLN A 195 -8.02 -2.26 11.18
CA GLN A 195 -8.99 -1.33 11.78
C GLN A 195 -9.43 -0.22 10.81
N LEU A 196 -8.62 0.12 9.79
CA LEU A 196 -8.99 1.14 8.81
C LEU A 196 -10.00 0.61 7.79
N PRO A 197 -11.16 1.29 7.59
CA PRO A 197 -12.19 0.82 6.68
C PRO A 197 -11.76 0.99 5.21
N ALA A 198 -12.03 0.00 4.37
CA ALA A 198 -11.77 0.03 2.92
C ALA A 198 -12.43 1.24 2.21
N ASP A 199 -13.57 1.70 2.70
CA ASP A 199 -14.33 2.79 2.09
C ASP A 199 -13.66 4.17 2.20
N ALA A 200 -12.71 4.33 3.12
CA ALA A 200 -11.89 5.54 3.24
C ALA A 200 -10.82 5.66 2.14
N ILE A 201 -10.60 4.59 1.37
CA ILE A 201 -9.50 4.50 0.42
C ILE A 201 -10.03 4.63 -1.01
N GLU A 202 -9.30 5.35 -1.86
CA GLU A 202 -9.56 5.43 -3.30
C GLU A 202 -8.90 4.27 -4.04
N ARG A 203 -7.57 4.08 -3.81
CA ARG A 203 -6.77 3.06 -4.49
C ARG A 203 -5.54 2.67 -3.68
N VAL A 204 -4.96 1.54 -4.03
CA VAL A 204 -3.63 1.10 -3.58
C VAL A 204 -2.69 1.04 -4.78
N GLU A 205 -1.50 1.61 -4.65
CA GLU A 205 -0.45 1.57 -5.66
C GLU A 205 0.67 0.64 -5.18
N VAL A 206 1.02 -0.34 -5.99
CA VAL A 206 2.14 -1.27 -5.75
C VAL A 206 3.33 -0.83 -6.58
N ILE A 207 4.40 -0.38 -5.93
CA ILE A 207 5.59 0.18 -6.56
C ILE A 207 6.77 -0.74 -6.28
N THR A 208 7.18 -1.52 -7.28
CA THR A 208 8.27 -2.52 -7.15
C THR A 208 9.65 -1.94 -7.44
N SER A 209 9.73 -0.84 -8.19
CA SER A 209 10.97 -0.12 -8.51
C SER A 209 10.83 1.37 -8.19
N PRO A 210 10.78 1.73 -6.89
CA PRO A 210 10.57 3.12 -6.47
C PRO A 210 11.70 4.03 -6.92
N SER A 211 11.35 5.29 -7.23
CA SER A 211 12.33 6.34 -7.55
C SER A 211 13.05 6.85 -6.28
N ALA A 212 14.12 7.62 -6.42
CA ALA A 212 14.91 8.16 -5.31
C ALA A 212 14.12 9.13 -4.39
N ARG A 213 12.99 9.64 -4.85
CA ARG A 213 12.07 10.49 -4.07
C ARG A 213 11.46 9.75 -2.87
N TYR A 214 11.22 8.45 -3.05
CA TYR A 214 10.66 7.61 -1.97
C TYR A 214 11.71 7.24 -0.94
N ASP A 215 11.25 6.92 0.26
CA ASP A 215 12.03 6.36 1.35
C ASP A 215 12.82 5.13 0.89
N ALA A 216 14.06 4.97 1.38
CA ALA A 216 14.87 3.79 1.07
C ALA A 216 14.42 2.53 1.84
N GLU A 217 13.57 2.67 2.86
CA GLU A 217 13.01 1.57 3.65
C GLU A 217 12.07 0.68 2.82
N GLY A 218 12.09 -0.63 3.11
CA GLY A 218 11.24 -1.63 2.49
C GLY A 218 11.87 -2.33 1.30
N THR A 219 12.62 -3.40 1.55
CA THR A 219 13.36 -4.15 0.52
C THR A 219 12.46 -4.83 -0.52
N ALA A 220 11.19 -5.10 -0.17
CA ALA A 220 10.20 -5.67 -1.10
C ALA A 220 9.64 -4.64 -2.10
N GLY A 221 9.65 -3.37 -1.75
CA GLY A 221 9.00 -2.28 -2.47
C GLY A 221 8.02 -1.51 -1.58
N ILE A 222 7.12 -0.76 -2.22
CA ILE A 222 6.21 0.17 -1.56
C ILE A 222 4.76 -0.19 -1.87
N LEU A 223 3.90 -0.15 -0.84
CA LEU A 223 2.45 -0.09 -0.95
C LEU A 223 1.98 1.31 -0.58
N ASN A 224 1.53 2.08 -1.56
CA ASN A 224 1.04 3.43 -1.34
C ASN A 224 -0.50 3.45 -1.32
N ILE A 225 -1.07 3.73 -0.17
CA ILE A 225 -2.51 3.77 0.07
C ILE A 225 -2.98 5.20 -0.15
N ILE A 226 -3.82 5.42 -1.15
CA ILE A 226 -4.35 6.74 -1.48
C ILE A 226 -5.74 6.89 -0.88
N LEU A 227 -5.88 7.85 0.02
CA LEU A 227 -7.16 8.18 0.65
C LEU A 227 -8.07 8.94 -0.33
N ARG A 228 -9.37 8.73 -0.19
CA ARG A 228 -10.38 9.30 -1.08
C ARG A 228 -10.46 10.82 -0.97
N LYS A 229 -10.40 11.51 -2.12
CA LYS A 229 -10.65 12.96 -2.27
C LYS A 229 -11.50 13.20 -3.50
N GLU A 230 -12.62 13.90 -3.35
CA GLU A 230 -13.50 14.24 -4.46
C GLU A 230 -13.06 15.55 -5.12
N LYS A 231 -13.07 15.58 -6.46
CA LYS A 231 -12.66 16.75 -7.26
C LYS A 231 -13.86 17.60 -7.77
N THR A 232 -15.10 17.16 -7.55
CA THR A 232 -16.31 17.81 -8.07
C THR A 232 -16.68 19.05 -7.26
N LEU A 233 -17.06 20.16 -7.92
CA LEU A 233 -17.52 21.39 -7.25
C LEU A 233 -18.83 21.17 -6.48
N GLY A 234 -19.01 21.92 -5.38
CA GLY A 234 -20.17 21.83 -4.50
C GLY A 234 -20.06 20.76 -3.44
N LEU A 235 -21.18 20.39 -2.84
CA LEU A 235 -21.27 19.34 -1.82
C LEU A 235 -21.44 17.97 -2.48
N ASN A 236 -20.51 17.07 -2.22
CA ASN A 236 -20.52 15.68 -2.71
C ASN A 236 -20.27 14.76 -1.53
N GLY A 237 -20.77 13.53 -1.59
CA GLY A 237 -20.48 12.59 -0.51
C GLY A 237 -21.12 11.24 -0.67
N SER A 238 -20.82 10.36 0.28
CA SER A 238 -21.45 9.05 0.40
C SER A 238 -21.60 8.63 1.86
N ILE A 239 -22.63 7.83 2.10
CA ILE A 239 -22.85 7.13 3.36
C ILE A 239 -22.85 5.65 3.02
N ASN A 240 -21.97 4.89 3.68
CA ASN A 240 -21.88 3.45 3.56
C ASN A 240 -22.23 2.81 4.89
N THR A 241 -23.12 1.82 4.88
CA THR A 241 -23.53 1.04 6.04
C THR A 241 -23.39 -0.43 5.73
N ASN A 242 -22.71 -1.16 6.63
CA ASN A 242 -22.46 -2.59 6.50
C ASN A 242 -22.97 -3.30 7.75
N ILE A 243 -23.61 -4.45 7.56
CA ILE A 243 -23.97 -5.38 8.63
C ILE A 243 -23.56 -6.79 8.22
N GLY A 244 -23.05 -7.59 9.14
CA GLY A 244 -22.46 -8.89 8.82
C GLY A 244 -22.64 -9.96 9.88
N TYR A 245 -22.29 -11.19 9.46
CA TYR A 245 -22.17 -12.37 10.31
C TYR A 245 -20.81 -13.04 10.00
N PRO A 246 -19.98 -13.43 11.01
CA PRO A 246 -20.18 -13.15 12.44
C PRO A 246 -20.44 -11.68 12.71
N THR A 247 -20.90 -11.33 13.91
CA THR A 247 -21.39 -9.99 14.25
C THR A 247 -20.45 -8.90 13.75
N ALA A 248 -20.95 -8.05 12.87
CA ALA A 248 -20.23 -6.91 12.35
C ALA A 248 -21.20 -5.79 11.98
N SER A 249 -20.86 -4.57 12.33
CA SER A 249 -21.56 -3.37 11.89
C SER A 249 -20.55 -2.27 11.60
N GLN A 250 -20.78 -1.50 10.54
CA GLN A 250 -19.91 -0.41 10.15
C GLN A 250 -20.70 0.71 9.49
N ILE A 251 -20.40 1.95 9.83
CA ILE A 251 -20.93 3.13 9.16
C ILE A 251 -19.74 4.01 8.78
N THR A 252 -19.62 4.33 7.49
CA THR A 252 -18.60 5.27 6.99
C THR A 252 -19.27 6.38 6.21
N THR A 253 -18.93 7.62 6.52
CA THR A 253 -19.39 8.81 5.79
C THR A 253 -18.21 9.52 5.17
N ASN A 254 -18.33 9.89 3.90
CA ASN A 254 -17.36 10.70 3.18
C ASN A 254 -18.07 11.91 2.61
N PHE A 255 -17.70 13.11 3.01
CA PHE A 255 -18.24 14.36 2.47
C PHE A 255 -17.11 15.27 2.03
N ASN A 256 -17.38 15.98 0.94
CA ASN A 256 -16.49 16.96 0.36
C ASN A 256 -17.28 18.19 -0.06
N LEU A 257 -16.83 19.35 0.37
CA LEU A 257 -17.38 20.65 -0.04
C LEU A 257 -16.29 21.47 -0.75
N ARG A 258 -16.38 21.56 -2.06
CA ARG A 258 -15.41 22.27 -2.89
C ARG A 258 -15.99 23.56 -3.44
N SER A 259 -15.22 24.63 -3.32
CA SER A 259 -15.45 25.93 -3.96
C SER A 259 -14.19 26.36 -4.72
N ASP A 260 -14.21 27.52 -5.36
CA ASP A 260 -13.05 28.09 -6.06
C ASP A 260 -11.91 28.50 -5.12
N LYS A 261 -12.19 28.67 -3.82
CA LYS A 261 -11.21 29.14 -2.82
C LYS A 261 -10.78 28.06 -1.84
N PHE A 262 -11.58 27.04 -1.63
CA PHE A 262 -11.29 26.00 -0.66
C PHE A 262 -11.96 24.66 -1.03
N ASN A 263 -11.38 23.61 -0.50
CA ASN A 263 -11.93 22.27 -0.54
C ASN A 263 -11.90 21.70 0.89
N ILE A 264 -13.06 21.52 1.52
CA ILE A 264 -13.18 20.87 2.82
C ILE A 264 -13.57 19.42 2.59
N PHE A 265 -12.89 18.50 3.20
CA PHE A 265 -13.16 17.07 3.11
C PHE A 265 -13.16 16.42 4.48
N ASN A 266 -14.02 15.43 4.65
CA ASN A 266 -14.03 14.61 5.85
C ASN A 266 -14.34 13.14 5.53
N THR A 267 -13.83 12.26 6.39
CA THR A 267 -14.23 10.86 6.49
C THR A 267 -14.45 10.55 7.95
N LEU A 268 -15.63 10.05 8.29
CA LEU A 268 -15.97 9.56 9.63
C LEU A 268 -16.31 8.08 9.50
N GLY A 269 -15.70 7.25 10.31
CA GLY A 269 -15.93 5.81 10.36
C GLY A 269 -16.22 5.34 11.78
N TYR A 270 -17.19 4.47 11.92
CA TYR A 270 -17.49 3.69 13.09
C TYR A 270 -17.53 2.24 12.69
N PHE A 271 -16.97 1.35 13.49
CA PHE A 271 -17.06 -0.09 13.30
C PHE A 271 -17.16 -0.83 14.62
N TYR A 272 -17.85 -1.96 14.56
CA TYR A 272 -17.95 -2.95 15.62
C TYR A 272 -17.84 -4.34 14.99
N ARG A 273 -17.06 -5.25 15.55
CA ARG A 273 -16.83 -6.60 15.00
C ARG A 273 -16.54 -7.60 16.12
N GLU A 274 -17.08 -8.81 15.94
CA GLU A 274 -16.81 -9.98 16.77
C GLU A 274 -16.31 -11.14 15.89
N PRO A 275 -15.04 -11.14 15.43
CA PRO A 275 -14.49 -12.23 14.63
C PRO A 275 -14.03 -13.39 15.55
N PRO A 276 -14.69 -14.57 15.53
CA PRO A 276 -14.19 -15.74 16.25
C PRO A 276 -12.92 -16.27 15.61
N GLY A 277 -12.03 -16.84 16.43
CA GLY A 277 -10.81 -17.49 16.02
C GLY A 277 -10.58 -18.80 16.74
N SER A 278 -9.67 -19.64 16.21
CA SER A 278 -9.24 -20.86 16.87
C SER A 278 -7.81 -21.21 16.50
N ALA A 279 -7.13 -21.94 17.38
CA ALA A 279 -5.84 -22.55 17.09
C ALA A 279 -5.76 -23.95 17.66
N PHE A 280 -4.97 -24.79 16.99
CA PHE A 280 -4.64 -26.14 17.43
C PHE A 280 -3.14 -26.35 17.26
N PHE A 281 -2.48 -26.94 18.26
CA PHE A 281 -1.06 -27.33 18.18
C PHE A 281 -0.85 -28.70 18.77
N ASP A 282 -0.03 -29.50 18.11
CA ASP A 282 0.44 -30.80 18.56
C ASP A 282 1.97 -30.76 18.64
N ASN A 283 2.49 -30.56 19.84
CA ASN A 283 3.91 -30.36 20.12
C ASN A 283 4.50 -31.63 20.70
N SER A 284 5.56 -32.17 20.08
CA SER A 284 6.32 -33.31 20.57
C SER A 284 7.74 -32.91 20.91
N TYR A 285 8.21 -33.27 22.10
CA TYR A 285 9.50 -32.87 22.65
C TYR A 285 10.43 -34.07 22.75
N THR A 286 11.74 -33.87 22.45
CA THR A 286 12.76 -34.93 22.56
C THR A 286 13.25 -35.12 24.01
N ASN A 287 13.13 -34.08 24.81
CA ASN A 287 13.60 -34.02 26.22
C ASN A 287 12.53 -33.43 27.11
N GLY A 288 12.66 -33.56 28.42
CA GLY A 288 11.78 -32.95 29.42
C GLY A 288 10.78 -33.90 30.07
N THR A 289 9.96 -33.40 30.99
CA THR A 289 8.95 -34.12 31.73
C THR A 289 7.81 -34.62 30.82
N TYR A 290 7.39 -33.77 29.89
CA TYR A 290 6.34 -34.05 28.92
C TYR A 290 6.96 -34.39 27.57
N THR A 291 6.52 -35.47 26.97
CA THR A 291 6.93 -35.91 25.63
C THR A 291 6.04 -35.34 24.53
N ARG A 292 4.80 -34.94 24.86
CA ARG A 292 3.84 -34.36 23.95
C ARG A 292 2.88 -33.42 24.67
N ILE A 293 2.53 -32.29 24.04
CA ILE A 293 1.49 -31.34 24.50
C ILE A 293 0.57 -31.05 23.33
N ILE A 294 -0.73 -31.30 23.51
CA ILE A 294 -1.79 -30.91 22.56
C ILE A 294 -2.53 -29.71 23.12
N GLU A 295 -2.59 -28.63 22.36
CA GLU A 295 -3.28 -27.40 22.72
C GLU A 295 -4.46 -27.14 21.77
N GLU A 296 -5.64 -26.89 22.34
CA GLU A 296 -6.82 -26.41 21.62
C GLU A 296 -7.19 -25.04 22.19
N ARG A 297 -7.19 -24.00 21.32
CA ARG A 297 -7.47 -22.62 21.70
C ARG A 297 -8.71 -22.12 20.99
N ASP A 298 -9.65 -21.61 21.78
CA ASP A 298 -10.80 -20.86 21.31
C ASP A 298 -10.59 -19.36 21.62
N VAL A 299 -10.78 -18.51 20.62
CA VAL A 299 -10.52 -17.07 20.72
C VAL A 299 -11.77 -16.31 20.38
N SER A 300 -12.26 -15.52 21.31
CA SER A 300 -13.35 -14.57 21.12
C SER A 300 -12.82 -13.14 21.15
N ARG A 301 -13.16 -12.35 20.15
CA ARG A 301 -12.73 -10.95 20.02
C ARG A 301 -13.92 -10.05 19.88
N GLU A 302 -13.85 -8.93 20.55
CA GLU A 302 -14.75 -7.78 20.37
C GLU A 302 -13.89 -6.56 20.04
N ASN A 303 -14.16 -5.92 18.90
CA ASN A 303 -13.37 -4.78 18.44
C ASN A 303 -14.31 -3.64 18.05
N LEU A 304 -14.20 -2.53 18.77
CA LEU A 304 -14.96 -1.29 18.59
C LEU A 304 -14.02 -0.17 18.20
N GLY A 305 -14.33 0.58 17.14
CA GLY A 305 -13.47 1.68 16.77
C GLY A 305 -14.17 2.83 16.08
N PHE A 306 -13.53 3.98 16.19
CA PHE A 306 -13.97 5.23 15.59
C PHE A 306 -12.80 5.97 14.96
N ASN A 307 -12.94 6.38 13.70
CA ASN A 307 -11.92 7.15 13.01
C ASN A 307 -12.49 8.42 12.37
N VAL A 308 -11.69 9.48 12.42
CA VAL A 308 -12.02 10.82 11.93
C VAL A 308 -10.86 11.31 11.06
N ASN A 309 -11.15 11.70 9.83
CA ASN A 309 -10.23 12.44 8.99
C ASN A 309 -10.92 13.74 8.57
N LEU A 310 -10.37 14.88 8.97
CA LEU A 310 -10.87 16.21 8.63
C LEU A 310 -9.76 16.99 7.96
N GLY A 311 -10.03 17.61 6.82
CA GLY A 311 -9.04 18.43 6.15
C GLY A 311 -9.65 19.57 5.35
N MET A 312 -8.80 20.56 5.13
CA MET A 312 -9.12 21.72 4.30
C MET A 312 -7.93 22.08 3.43
N GLU A 313 -8.16 22.17 2.13
CA GLU A 313 -7.25 22.76 1.17
C GLU A 313 -7.72 24.18 0.86
N TYR A 314 -6.85 25.15 1.07
CA TYR A 314 -7.10 26.57 0.76
C TYR A 314 -6.24 26.99 -0.43
N TYR A 315 -6.88 27.46 -1.49
CA TYR A 315 -6.19 27.97 -2.68
C TYR A 315 -5.72 29.40 -2.43
N LEU A 316 -4.41 29.57 -2.11
CA LEU A 316 -3.79 30.88 -1.91
C LEU A 316 -3.79 31.71 -3.19
N THR A 317 -3.52 31.04 -4.32
CA THR A 317 -3.60 31.55 -5.68
C THR A 317 -4.13 30.43 -6.62
N LYS A 318 -4.29 30.71 -7.92
CA LYS A 318 -4.58 29.65 -8.91
C LYS A 318 -3.46 28.59 -9.01
N LYS A 319 -2.26 28.90 -8.54
CA LYS A 319 -1.06 28.05 -8.65
C LYS A 319 -0.50 27.56 -7.30
N SER A 320 -1.06 28.01 -6.19
CA SER A 320 -0.59 27.61 -4.87
C SER A 320 -1.71 27.29 -3.91
N SER A 321 -1.55 26.22 -3.15
CA SER A 321 -2.48 25.77 -2.12
C SER A 321 -1.77 25.43 -0.82
N LEU A 322 -2.52 25.55 0.28
CA LEU A 322 -2.15 25.10 1.60
C LEU A 322 -3.22 24.11 2.08
N THR A 323 -2.81 22.87 2.34
CA THR A 323 -3.70 21.81 2.84
C THR A 323 -3.34 21.49 4.28
N GLY A 324 -4.29 21.65 5.20
CA GLY A 324 -4.20 21.17 6.56
C GLY A 324 -5.15 20.00 6.78
N SER A 325 -4.72 18.97 7.51
CA SER A 325 -5.58 17.86 7.90
C SER A 325 -5.25 17.33 9.28
N ILE A 326 -6.28 16.83 9.95
CA ILE A 326 -6.18 16.12 11.23
C ILE A 326 -6.83 14.77 11.05
N PHE A 327 -6.13 13.73 11.46
CA PHE A 327 -6.66 12.39 11.60
C PHE A 327 -6.64 12.00 13.08
N ALA A 328 -7.70 11.32 13.52
CA ALA A 328 -7.77 10.71 14.85
C ALA A 328 -8.42 9.33 14.74
N ARG A 329 -7.90 8.37 15.48
CA ARG A 329 -8.45 7.02 15.61
C ARG A 329 -8.50 6.65 17.09
N PHE A 330 -9.57 5.97 17.45
CA PHE A 330 -9.80 5.37 18.76
C PHE A 330 -10.27 3.95 18.52
N SER A 331 -9.70 3.00 19.22
CA SER A 331 -10.07 1.59 19.10
C SER A 331 -9.98 0.94 20.48
N ASP A 332 -11.05 0.25 20.85
CA ASP A 332 -11.09 -0.64 22.00
C ASP A 332 -11.18 -2.07 21.48
N GLU A 333 -10.27 -2.95 21.90
CA GLU A 333 -10.31 -4.38 21.61
C GLU A 333 -10.36 -5.17 22.92
N HIS A 334 -11.24 -6.15 22.96
CA HIS A 334 -11.31 -7.11 24.05
C HIS A 334 -11.20 -8.51 23.47
N GLU A 335 -10.19 -9.25 23.90
CA GLU A 335 -9.93 -10.63 23.46
C GLU A 335 -9.95 -11.56 24.66
N THR A 336 -10.71 -12.65 24.55
CA THR A 336 -10.63 -13.76 25.50
C THR A 336 -10.15 -15.00 24.79
N THR A 337 -9.13 -15.66 25.34
CA THR A 337 -8.58 -16.91 24.83
C THR A 337 -8.71 -17.99 25.91
N GLU A 338 -9.40 -19.08 25.56
CA GLU A 338 -9.44 -20.31 26.35
C GLU A 338 -8.50 -21.34 25.70
N ASN A 339 -7.47 -21.77 26.40
CA ASN A 339 -6.49 -22.76 25.92
C ASN A 339 -6.56 -24.02 26.78
N ASN A 340 -7.06 -25.11 26.20
CA ASN A 340 -7.08 -26.43 26.80
C ASN A 340 -5.82 -27.20 26.35
N SER A 341 -4.95 -27.59 27.30
CA SER A 341 -3.71 -28.30 27.03
C SER A 341 -3.74 -29.68 27.65
N GLN A 342 -3.57 -30.71 26.83
CA GLN A 342 -3.37 -32.10 27.27
C GLN A 342 -1.87 -32.40 27.25
N ARG A 343 -1.31 -32.69 28.42
CA ARG A 343 0.14 -32.91 28.59
C ARG A 343 0.41 -34.39 28.87
N PHE A 344 1.27 -34.99 28.05
CA PHE A 344 1.58 -36.41 28.05
C PHE A 344 2.99 -36.69 28.59
N ALA A 345 3.10 -37.56 29.57
CA ALA A 345 4.34 -38.14 30.00
C ALA A 345 4.43 -39.54 29.38
N GLN A 346 5.37 -39.72 28.45
CA GLN A 346 5.44 -40.93 27.59
C GLN A 346 4.18 -41.02 26.68
N ASN A 347 3.29 -42.00 26.88
CA ASN A 347 2.08 -42.16 26.06
C ASN A 347 0.78 -41.95 26.85
N ASP A 348 0.87 -41.66 28.15
CA ASP A 348 -0.31 -41.47 29.00
C ASP A 348 -0.52 -39.97 29.28
N ILE A 349 -1.79 -39.55 29.36
CA ILE A 349 -2.12 -38.19 29.82
C ILE A 349 -1.69 -38.06 31.27
N ASN A 350 -0.74 -37.15 31.52
CA ASN A 350 -0.28 -36.84 32.86
C ASN A 350 -1.21 -35.87 33.55
N ASP A 351 -1.57 -34.79 32.85
CA ASP A 351 -2.50 -33.77 33.30
C ASP A 351 -3.18 -33.06 32.13
N ILE A 352 -4.25 -32.33 32.47
CA ILE A 352 -4.93 -31.42 31.57
C ILE A 352 -4.95 -30.06 32.25
N THR A 353 -4.51 -29.03 31.55
CA THR A 353 -4.56 -27.63 32.04
C THR A 353 -5.55 -26.82 31.22
N LEU A 354 -6.17 -25.86 31.88
CA LEU A 354 -6.98 -24.80 31.26
C LEU A 354 -6.30 -23.48 31.58
N ARG A 355 -5.89 -22.75 30.55
CA ARG A 355 -5.36 -21.39 30.63
C ARG A 355 -6.38 -20.43 30.01
N ASN A 356 -6.87 -19.51 30.82
CA ASN A 356 -7.71 -18.41 30.36
C ASN A 356 -6.88 -17.13 30.29
N GLU A 357 -7.07 -16.39 29.21
CA GLU A 357 -6.42 -15.12 28.98
C GLU A 357 -7.49 -14.09 28.59
N ASP A 358 -7.54 -12.99 29.33
CA ASP A 358 -8.47 -11.89 29.13
C ASP A 358 -7.64 -10.62 28.88
N GLN A 359 -7.71 -10.10 27.64
CA GLN A 359 -6.95 -8.93 27.19
C GLN A 359 -7.88 -7.80 26.85
N SER A 360 -7.56 -6.61 27.34
CA SER A 360 -8.17 -5.35 26.93
C SER A 360 -7.10 -4.43 26.36
N GLU A 361 -7.35 -3.87 25.19
CA GLU A 361 -6.48 -2.94 24.47
C GLU A 361 -7.21 -1.64 24.16
N ASP A 362 -6.62 -0.49 24.53
CA ASP A 362 -7.08 0.86 24.21
C ASP A 362 -6.02 1.53 23.32
N ASP A 363 -6.37 1.82 22.07
CA ASP A 363 -5.47 2.40 21.07
C ASP A 363 -5.96 3.78 20.62
N LYS A 364 -5.07 4.77 20.71
CA LYS A 364 -5.31 6.18 20.35
C LYS A 364 -4.23 6.68 19.41
N SER A 365 -4.65 7.05 18.18
CA SER A 365 -3.74 7.61 17.17
C SER A 365 -4.19 9.00 16.74
N TYR A 366 -3.26 9.93 16.67
CA TYR A 366 -3.49 11.28 16.17
C TYR A 366 -2.43 11.64 15.13
N GLN A 367 -2.83 12.30 14.06
CA GLN A 367 -1.89 12.89 13.10
C GLN A 367 -2.38 14.26 12.67
N ALA A 368 -1.49 15.25 12.71
CA ALA A 368 -1.68 16.55 12.10
C ALA A 368 -0.73 16.70 10.91
N SER A 369 -1.25 17.18 9.78
CA SER A 369 -0.47 17.35 8.55
C SER A 369 -0.70 18.73 7.96
N LEU A 370 0.36 19.33 7.44
CA LEU A 370 0.33 20.58 6.70
C LEU A 370 1.15 20.42 5.42
N ASN A 371 0.50 20.62 4.27
CA ASN A 371 1.14 20.55 2.95
C ASN A 371 1.01 21.89 2.26
N TYR A 372 2.12 22.43 1.77
CA TYR A 372 2.16 23.56 0.85
C TYR A 372 2.56 23.09 -0.53
N THR A 373 1.78 23.46 -1.55
CA THR A 373 2.08 23.19 -2.96
C THR A 373 2.10 24.49 -3.74
N ASN A 374 3.12 24.71 -4.57
CA ASN A 374 3.22 25.84 -5.46
C ASN A 374 3.66 25.38 -6.86
N ASN A 375 2.80 25.59 -7.85
CA ASN A 375 3.08 25.35 -9.26
C ASN A 375 3.57 26.68 -9.87
N PHE A 376 4.84 26.75 -10.25
CA PHE A 376 5.43 27.97 -10.83
C PHE A 376 4.90 28.22 -12.25
N ASN A 377 4.63 27.15 -13.00
CA ASN A 377 4.03 27.17 -14.33
C ASN A 377 3.04 25.98 -14.50
N ASP A 378 2.52 25.81 -15.69
CA ASP A 378 1.57 24.75 -16.02
C ASP A 378 2.26 23.52 -16.68
N GLU A 379 3.61 23.53 -16.72
CA GLU A 379 4.46 22.48 -17.28
C GLU A 379 5.02 21.52 -16.20
N GLY A 380 4.47 21.57 -14.95
CA GLY A 380 4.91 20.72 -13.85
C GLY A 380 6.08 21.28 -13.02
N HIS A 381 6.50 22.55 -13.22
CA HIS A 381 7.48 23.20 -12.34
C HIS A 381 6.85 23.46 -10.97
N GLN A 382 7.27 22.71 -9.95
CA GLN A 382 6.56 22.61 -8.67
C GLN A 382 7.54 22.63 -7.48
N LEU A 383 7.08 23.22 -6.39
CA LEU A 383 7.65 23.06 -5.04
C LEU A 383 6.58 22.56 -4.11
N THR A 384 6.87 21.48 -3.36
CA THR A 384 6.04 21.02 -2.26
C THR A 384 6.82 21.07 -0.96
N ALA A 385 6.14 21.38 0.13
CA ALA A 385 6.68 21.28 1.48
C ALA A 385 5.63 20.65 2.39
N ASP A 386 6.05 19.66 3.13
CA ASP A 386 5.22 18.83 3.97
C ASP A 386 5.73 18.80 5.39
N PHE A 387 4.81 18.93 6.32
CA PHE A 387 5.02 18.77 7.74
C PHE A 387 3.98 17.78 8.27
N GLN A 388 4.41 16.78 9.06
CA GLN A 388 3.52 15.89 9.78
C GLN A 388 4.00 15.73 11.22
N TYR A 389 3.06 15.62 12.12
CA TYR A 389 3.26 15.19 13.50
C TYR A 389 2.27 14.10 13.82
N GLY A 390 2.76 12.97 14.28
CA GLY A 390 2.00 11.79 14.68
C GLY A 390 2.22 11.47 16.15
N TYR A 391 1.18 10.98 16.80
CA TYR A 391 1.20 10.46 18.16
C TYR A 391 0.33 9.21 18.20
N ASN A 392 0.91 8.10 18.67
CA ASN A 392 0.20 6.86 18.96
C ASN A 392 0.39 6.50 20.43
N LYS A 393 -0.63 5.97 21.04
CA LYS A 393 -0.60 5.35 22.37
C LYS A 393 -1.47 4.12 22.36
N GLU A 394 -0.90 3.02 22.78
CA GLU A 394 -1.56 1.73 22.98
C GLU A 394 -1.38 1.32 24.45
N GLU A 395 -2.44 0.92 25.10
CA GLU A 395 -2.46 0.42 26.49
C GLU A 395 -3.10 -0.97 26.45
N VAL A 396 -2.33 -1.98 26.83
CA VAL A 396 -2.77 -3.38 26.89
C VAL A 396 -2.75 -3.84 28.34
N ILE A 397 -3.84 -4.43 28.79
CA ILE A 397 -3.95 -5.10 30.08
C ILE A 397 -4.38 -6.53 29.80
N THR A 398 -3.56 -7.49 30.22
CA THR A 398 -3.85 -8.93 30.06
C THR A 398 -3.84 -9.60 31.43
N THR A 399 -4.92 -10.27 31.80
CA THR A 399 -4.95 -11.16 32.95
C THR A 399 -4.95 -12.61 32.48
N ILE A 400 -4.19 -13.44 33.14
CA ILE A 400 -3.93 -14.82 32.76
C ILE A 400 -4.11 -15.70 34.01
N ASP A 401 -4.94 -16.73 33.91
CA ASP A 401 -5.01 -17.77 34.92
C ASP A 401 -4.81 -19.15 34.30
N GLU A 402 -3.98 -19.98 34.88
CA GLU A 402 -3.75 -21.34 34.48
C GLU A 402 -4.06 -22.32 35.62
N ASN A 403 -4.91 -23.30 35.31
CA ASN A 403 -5.39 -24.29 36.28
C ASN A 403 -5.12 -25.70 35.75
N ILE A 404 -4.64 -26.60 36.58
CA ILE A 404 -4.75 -28.04 36.34
C ILE A 404 -6.20 -28.44 36.57
N ILE A 405 -6.82 -29.05 35.57
CA ILE A 405 -8.20 -29.57 35.67
C ILE A 405 -8.22 -31.05 36.04
N ILE A 406 -7.24 -31.80 35.55
CA ILE A 406 -7.04 -33.22 35.82
C ILE A 406 -5.54 -33.42 36.16
N PRO A 407 -5.21 -34.21 37.24
CA PRO A 407 -6.09 -35.05 38.06
C PRO A 407 -6.87 -34.31 39.12
N ASP A 408 -6.36 -33.22 39.67
CA ASP A 408 -6.99 -32.45 40.74
C ASP A 408 -7.05 -30.97 40.34
N ASN A 409 -8.17 -30.29 40.53
CA ASN A 409 -8.34 -28.90 40.18
C ASN A 409 -7.43 -28.02 41.10
N GLN A 410 -6.35 -27.46 40.51
CA GLN A 410 -5.35 -26.66 41.22
C GLN A 410 -4.92 -25.46 40.38
N LEU A 411 -4.89 -24.28 40.96
CA LEU A 411 -4.30 -23.09 40.37
C LEU A 411 -2.77 -23.26 40.22
N LEU A 412 -2.23 -23.13 39.00
CA LEU A 412 -0.80 -23.18 38.71
C LEU A 412 -0.18 -21.79 38.74
N SER A 413 -0.80 -20.84 38.08
CA SER A 413 -0.33 -19.47 38.02
C SER A 413 -1.48 -18.50 37.78
N GLU A 414 -1.31 -17.29 38.28
CA GLU A 414 -2.14 -16.14 37.92
C GLU A 414 -1.20 -14.95 37.68
N GLU A 415 -1.34 -14.30 36.55
CA GLU A 415 -0.46 -13.22 36.10
C GLU A 415 -1.31 -12.04 35.60
N ALA A 416 -0.78 -10.82 35.76
CA ALA A 416 -1.32 -9.61 35.12
C ALA A 416 -0.21 -8.86 34.40
N VAL A 417 -0.40 -8.61 33.11
CA VAL A 417 0.53 -7.89 32.25
C VAL A 417 -0.05 -6.52 31.98
N PHE A 418 0.76 -5.48 32.15
CA PHE A 418 0.43 -4.10 31.81
C PHE A 418 1.48 -3.61 30.81
N GLU A 419 1.05 -3.33 29.58
CA GLU A 419 1.92 -2.81 28.55
C GLU A 419 1.41 -1.46 28.06
N THR A 420 2.30 -0.49 27.92
CA THR A 420 1.99 0.81 27.33
C THR A 420 3.05 1.13 26.29
N GLU A 421 2.62 1.27 25.06
CA GLU A 421 3.45 1.77 23.98
C GLU A 421 3.05 3.20 23.60
N THR A 422 4.05 4.07 23.45
CA THR A 422 3.85 5.47 23.04
C THR A 422 4.83 5.81 21.94
N GLN A 423 4.33 6.27 20.80
CA GLN A 423 5.14 6.68 19.66
C GLN A 423 4.87 8.15 19.32
N ASN A 424 5.93 8.90 19.08
CA ASN A 424 5.91 10.25 18.53
C ASN A 424 6.70 10.27 17.23
N GLU A 425 6.07 10.70 16.15
CA GLU A 425 6.68 10.83 14.83
C GLU A 425 6.62 12.28 14.36
N PHE A 426 7.72 12.76 13.79
CA PHE A 426 7.83 14.07 13.18
C PHE A 426 8.47 13.97 11.81
N LEU A 427 7.76 14.40 10.75
CA LEU A 427 8.24 14.41 9.37
C LEU A 427 8.28 15.84 8.82
N LEU A 428 9.41 16.21 8.23
CA LEU A 428 9.56 17.39 7.37
C LEU A 428 10.11 16.93 6.02
N GLN A 429 9.43 17.26 4.94
CA GLN A 429 9.87 16.93 3.58
C GLN A 429 9.68 18.13 2.66
N THR A 430 10.63 18.35 1.76
CA THR A 430 10.53 19.36 0.70
C THR A 430 10.97 18.75 -0.61
N ASP A 431 10.14 18.87 -1.65
CA ASP A 431 10.42 18.37 -2.99
C ASP A 431 10.34 19.51 -4.01
N TYR A 432 11.34 19.59 -4.87
CA TYR A 432 11.41 20.53 -5.97
C TYR A 432 11.50 19.79 -7.29
N VAL A 433 10.56 20.08 -8.20
CA VAL A 433 10.46 19.49 -9.54
C VAL A 433 10.68 20.57 -10.57
N LEU A 434 11.62 20.38 -11.47
CA LEU A 434 11.96 21.31 -12.55
C LEU A 434 11.91 20.60 -13.91
N PRO A 435 10.83 20.75 -14.68
CA PRO A 435 10.77 20.32 -16.06
C PRO A 435 11.63 21.25 -16.96
N ILE A 436 12.33 20.67 -17.93
CA ILE A 436 13.19 21.37 -18.89
C ILE A 436 12.90 20.78 -20.27
N GLY A 437 11.81 21.21 -20.91
CA GLY A 437 11.27 20.55 -22.10
C GLY A 437 10.79 19.12 -21.74
N ASP A 438 11.27 18.11 -22.50
CA ASP A 438 10.95 16.69 -22.21
C ASP A 438 11.74 16.08 -21.03
N LYS A 439 12.58 16.88 -20.38
CA LYS A 439 13.46 16.47 -19.28
C LYS A 439 12.88 16.92 -17.96
N GLN A 440 13.12 16.14 -16.92
CA GLN A 440 12.71 16.48 -15.56
C GLN A 440 13.86 16.29 -14.58
N PHE A 441 14.12 17.33 -13.81
CA PHE A 441 15.05 17.28 -12.68
C PHE A 441 14.22 17.40 -11.40
N GLU A 442 14.53 16.53 -10.43
CA GLU A 442 13.92 16.60 -9.10
C GLU A 442 15.00 16.54 -8.04
N ALA A 443 14.78 17.26 -6.95
CA ALA A 443 15.61 17.20 -5.74
C ALA A 443 14.76 17.45 -4.51
N GLY A 444 15.14 16.85 -3.39
CA GLY A 444 14.42 17.06 -2.14
C GLY A 444 15.23 16.69 -0.93
N TYR A 445 14.73 17.17 0.21
CA TYR A 445 15.29 16.91 1.53
C TYR A 445 14.18 16.43 2.47
N ARG A 446 14.48 15.41 3.29
CA ARG A 446 13.58 14.85 4.28
C ARG A 446 14.29 14.65 5.61
N VAL A 447 13.58 15.00 6.68
CA VAL A 447 13.91 14.64 8.06
C VAL A 447 12.75 13.81 8.60
N ASP A 448 13.08 12.69 9.21
CA ASP A 448 12.15 11.81 9.92
C ASP A 448 12.71 11.57 11.31
N PHE A 449 11.91 11.84 12.31
CA PHE A 449 12.27 11.64 13.72
C PHE A 449 11.16 10.84 14.38
N GLU A 450 11.52 9.69 14.96
CA GLU A 450 10.63 8.82 15.67
C GLU A 450 11.17 8.55 17.08
N LYS A 451 10.29 8.60 18.06
CA LYS A 451 10.55 8.20 19.44
C LYS A 451 9.46 7.27 19.90
N GLU A 452 9.83 6.07 20.31
CA GLU A 452 8.98 5.04 20.87
C GLU A 452 9.39 4.78 22.31
N VAL A 453 8.41 4.57 23.19
CA VAL A 453 8.60 4.20 24.59
C VAL A 453 7.66 3.05 24.87
N THR A 454 8.21 1.90 25.20
CA THR A 454 7.48 0.71 25.65
C THR A 454 7.70 0.56 27.13
N VAL A 455 6.61 0.50 27.92
CA VAL A 455 6.62 0.18 29.35
C VAL A 455 5.91 -1.15 29.51
N TYR A 456 6.60 -2.12 30.07
CA TYR A 456 6.10 -3.47 30.30
C TYR A 456 6.20 -3.79 31.79
N GLN A 457 5.10 -4.18 32.45
CA GLN A 457 5.07 -4.65 33.82
C GLN A 457 4.35 -5.99 33.88
N LEU A 458 4.95 -6.94 34.58
CA LEU A 458 4.39 -8.25 34.87
C LEU A 458 4.20 -8.39 36.40
N ASP A 459 2.98 -8.62 36.82
CA ASP A 459 2.64 -8.97 38.19
C ASP A 459 2.29 -10.47 38.26
N THR A 460 2.85 -11.19 39.21
CA THR A 460 2.63 -12.64 39.39
C THR A 460 2.04 -12.90 40.77
N LEU A 461 1.00 -13.71 40.88
CA LEU A 461 0.41 -14.11 42.14
C LEU A 461 1.35 -15.03 42.91
N ASN A 462 1.76 -14.63 44.09
CA ASN A 462 2.47 -15.48 45.03
C ASN A 462 1.48 -16.43 45.69
N LEU A 463 1.47 -17.70 45.29
CA LEU A 463 0.52 -18.72 45.75
C LEU A 463 0.61 -18.98 47.29
N ASN A 464 1.72 -18.61 47.94
CA ASN A 464 1.88 -18.80 49.37
C ASN A 464 1.27 -17.65 50.17
N THR A 465 1.36 -16.41 49.68
CA THR A 465 0.85 -15.21 50.38
C THR A 465 -0.54 -14.84 49.89
N GLY A 466 -0.92 -15.20 48.66
CA GLY A 466 -2.15 -14.77 47.98
C GLY A 466 -2.14 -13.31 47.54
N GLU A 467 -0.95 -12.70 47.43
CA GLU A 467 -0.78 -11.31 46.99
C GLU A 467 -0.04 -11.29 45.64
N PHE A 468 -0.35 -10.32 44.78
CA PHE A 468 0.40 -10.08 43.55
C PHE A 468 1.73 -9.38 43.88
N GLU A 469 2.78 -9.84 43.27
CA GLU A 469 4.13 -9.29 43.39
C GLU A 469 4.65 -8.92 41.97
N ILE A 470 5.30 -7.75 41.87
CA ILE A 470 5.92 -7.32 40.60
C ILE A 470 7.07 -8.27 40.28
N ASN A 471 7.01 -8.86 39.10
CA ASN A 471 8.12 -9.63 38.55
C ASN A 471 9.19 -8.65 38.04
N GLN A 472 10.21 -8.39 38.84
CA GLN A 472 11.26 -7.43 38.52
C GLN A 472 12.15 -7.88 37.35
N ASP A 473 12.26 -9.19 37.10
CA ASP A 473 13.09 -9.75 36.04
C ASP A 473 12.57 -9.39 34.65
N LEU A 474 11.25 -9.22 34.52
CA LEU A 474 10.58 -8.93 33.25
C LEU A 474 10.01 -7.52 33.15
N THR A 475 9.85 -6.82 34.29
CA THR A 475 9.33 -5.45 34.31
C THR A 475 10.41 -4.45 33.87
N ASN A 476 10.11 -3.67 32.82
CA ASN A 476 11.07 -2.78 32.19
C ASN A 476 10.44 -1.63 31.45
N GLN A 477 11.27 -0.64 31.09
CA GLN A 477 10.94 0.37 30.09
C GLN A 477 12.05 0.37 29.02
N PHE A 478 11.64 0.33 27.75
CA PHE A 478 12.53 0.49 26.64
C PHE A 478 12.24 1.78 25.88
N ASN A 479 13.26 2.63 25.73
CA ASN A 479 13.20 3.85 24.94
C ASN A 479 13.92 3.64 23.63
N TYR A 480 13.22 3.78 22.51
CA TYR A 480 13.80 3.72 21.18
C TYR A 480 13.69 5.06 20.48
N THR A 481 14.71 5.45 19.72
CA THR A 481 14.72 6.68 18.94
C THR A 481 15.37 6.42 17.58
N GLU A 482 14.67 6.76 16.52
CA GLU A 482 15.18 6.75 15.14
C GLU A 482 15.19 8.17 14.58
N ASN A 483 16.30 8.55 13.93
CA ASN A 483 16.45 9.84 13.26
C ASN A 483 17.04 9.62 11.87
N ILE A 484 16.28 9.91 10.83
CA ILE A 484 16.68 9.76 9.43
C ILE A 484 16.76 11.15 8.79
N ASN A 485 17.93 11.49 8.21
CA ASN A 485 18.11 12.65 7.38
C ASN A 485 18.46 12.19 5.97
N ALA A 486 17.67 12.63 5.00
CA ALA A 486 17.81 12.17 3.63
C ALA A 486 17.84 13.32 2.63
N LEU A 487 18.78 13.23 1.69
CA LEU A 487 18.87 14.12 0.53
C LEU A 487 18.78 13.28 -0.73
N TYR A 488 17.94 13.66 -1.68
CA TYR A 488 17.86 12.97 -2.95
C TYR A 488 17.89 13.92 -4.14
N SER A 489 18.32 13.40 -5.27
CA SER A 489 18.23 14.04 -6.57
C SER A 489 17.97 12.99 -7.64
N GLN A 490 17.13 13.32 -8.62
CA GLN A 490 16.89 12.47 -9.77
C GLN A 490 16.71 13.27 -11.05
N TYR A 491 17.03 12.62 -12.17
CA TYR A 491 16.95 13.20 -13.49
C TYR A 491 16.33 12.20 -14.46
N GLY A 492 15.27 12.63 -15.15
CA GLY A 492 14.56 11.87 -16.17
C GLY A 492 14.59 12.55 -17.53
N ASP A 493 14.61 11.77 -18.60
CA ASP A 493 14.55 12.27 -19.97
C ASP A 493 13.91 11.22 -20.90
N LYS A 494 13.31 11.70 -21.98
CA LYS A 494 12.81 10.85 -23.06
C LYS A 494 13.52 11.18 -24.37
N THR A 495 14.29 10.24 -24.89
CA THR A 495 15.02 10.38 -26.14
C THR A 495 14.51 9.37 -27.15
N GLY A 496 13.65 9.81 -28.08
CA GLY A 496 12.98 8.94 -29.06
C GLY A 496 12.08 7.91 -28.35
N LYS A 497 12.43 6.61 -28.47
CA LYS A 497 11.70 5.49 -27.85
C LYS A 497 12.20 5.11 -26.46
N LEU A 498 13.27 5.72 -26.00
CA LEU A 498 13.88 5.43 -24.69
C LEU A 498 13.54 6.53 -23.70
N SER A 499 12.83 6.16 -22.63
CA SER A 499 12.68 6.98 -21.42
C SER A 499 13.60 6.43 -20.34
N PHE A 500 14.23 7.30 -19.57
CA PHE A 500 15.08 6.89 -18.46
C PHE A 500 14.96 7.83 -17.26
N LEU A 501 15.17 7.27 -16.08
CA LEU A 501 15.25 7.98 -14.80
C LEU A 501 16.48 7.47 -14.05
N PHE A 502 17.35 8.37 -13.66
CA PHE A 502 18.48 8.11 -12.77
C PHE A 502 18.30 8.91 -11.47
N GLY A 503 18.29 8.23 -10.36
CA GLY A 503 18.14 8.82 -9.04
C GLY A 503 19.23 8.39 -8.07
N LEU A 504 19.54 9.27 -7.14
CA LEU A 504 20.47 9.01 -6.05
C LEU A 504 19.91 9.60 -4.76
N ARG A 505 19.87 8.78 -3.71
CA ARG A 505 19.45 9.17 -2.37
C ARG A 505 20.56 8.85 -1.37
N LEU A 506 20.85 9.79 -0.51
CA LEU A 506 21.79 9.68 0.61
C LEU A 506 21.00 9.79 1.89
N GLU A 507 21.09 8.78 2.76
CA GLU A 507 20.46 8.78 4.08
C GLU A 507 21.49 8.61 5.19
N ASN A 508 21.39 9.44 6.21
CA ASN A 508 22.04 9.25 7.50
C ASN A 508 20.97 8.82 8.51
N THR A 509 21.15 7.65 9.11
CA THR A 509 20.27 7.11 10.12
C THR A 509 21.02 6.98 11.44
N ARG A 510 20.39 7.42 12.52
CA ARG A 510 20.85 7.22 13.89
C ARG A 510 19.78 6.51 14.69
N LEU A 511 20.13 5.34 15.25
CA LEU A 511 19.29 4.57 16.13
C LEU A 511 19.85 4.61 17.54
N LYS A 512 18.99 4.82 18.52
CA LYS A 512 19.33 4.74 19.95
C LYS A 512 18.31 3.86 20.66
N GLY A 513 18.82 2.98 21.52
CA GLY A 513 18.03 2.23 22.47
C GLY A 513 18.55 2.44 23.88
N GLU A 514 17.65 2.51 24.85
CA GLU A 514 17.95 2.64 26.27
C GLU A 514 16.96 1.79 27.04
N VAL A 515 17.50 0.84 27.81
CA VAL A 515 16.74 0.02 28.73
C VAL A 515 16.77 0.67 30.11
N ILE A 516 15.59 0.83 30.72
CA ILE A 516 15.41 1.29 32.10
C ILE A 516 14.72 0.16 32.88
N SER A 517 15.39 -0.35 33.91
CA SER A 517 14.87 -1.36 34.83
C SER A 517 15.31 -1.02 36.24
N GLU A 518 14.54 -1.49 37.23
CA GLU A 518 14.93 -1.41 38.65
C GLU A 518 15.97 -2.46 39.03
N TYR A 519 16.22 -3.43 38.14
CA TYR A 519 17.22 -4.47 38.32
C TYR A 519 18.65 -3.92 38.22
N ASP A 520 19.58 -4.54 38.96
CA ASP A 520 20.99 -4.26 38.79
C ASP A 520 21.45 -4.64 37.36
N ALA A 521 22.26 -3.78 36.74
CA ALA A 521 22.72 -3.98 35.38
C ALA A 521 23.47 -5.31 35.18
N ASP A 522 24.23 -5.77 36.19
CA ASP A 522 24.94 -7.06 36.11
C ASP A 522 23.97 -8.24 36.16
N ALA A 523 22.90 -8.14 36.98
CA ALA A 523 21.84 -9.16 37.05
C ALA A 523 20.99 -9.20 35.78
N LEU A 524 20.74 -8.03 35.15
CA LEU A 524 20.08 -7.97 33.85
C LEU A 524 20.89 -8.62 32.75
N GLN A 525 22.20 -8.41 32.70
CA GLN A 525 23.05 -9.05 31.72
C GLN A 525 23.12 -10.60 31.92
N GLU A 526 23.08 -11.08 33.14
CA GLU A 526 22.97 -12.53 33.42
C GLU A 526 21.64 -13.10 32.92
N LEU A 527 20.53 -12.34 33.09
CA LEU A 527 19.18 -12.72 32.66
C LEU A 527 19.03 -12.72 31.13
N LEU A 528 19.50 -11.66 30.45
CA LEU A 528 19.30 -11.41 29.05
C LEU A 528 20.39 -12.02 28.14
N GLY A 529 21.57 -12.28 28.70
CA GLY A 529 22.78 -12.77 28.05
C GLY A 529 23.98 -11.87 28.34
N GLU A 530 25.14 -12.43 28.59
CA GLU A 530 26.35 -11.70 29.02
C GLU A 530 26.85 -10.63 28.05
N ASP A 531 26.47 -10.73 26.75
CA ASP A 531 26.93 -9.84 25.67
C ASP A 531 25.84 -8.88 25.18
N VAL A 532 24.69 -8.76 25.89
CA VAL A 532 23.56 -7.92 25.44
C VAL A 532 23.80 -6.45 25.75
N ASP A 533 23.81 -5.59 24.72
CA ASP A 533 23.97 -4.14 24.88
C ASP A 533 22.63 -3.48 25.29
N LEU A 534 22.54 -3.06 26.57
CA LEU A 534 21.35 -2.41 27.14
C LEU A 534 21.18 -0.96 26.66
N ASN A 535 22.26 -0.34 26.18
CA ASN A 535 22.29 1.05 25.76
C ASN A 535 23.12 1.23 24.49
N PHE A 536 22.48 1.25 23.35
CA PHE A 536 23.17 1.36 22.07
C PHE A 536 22.93 2.69 21.36
N ASP A 537 23.90 3.15 20.59
CA ASP A 537 23.83 4.35 19.72
C ASP A 537 24.52 4.01 18.39
N LYS A 538 23.73 3.61 17.40
CA LYS A 538 24.20 3.20 16.07
C LYS A 538 24.00 4.34 15.07
N ASN A 539 25.01 4.61 14.24
CA ASN A 539 24.92 5.61 13.18
C ASN A 539 25.50 5.05 11.87
N TYR A 540 24.72 5.14 10.79
CA TYR A 540 25.13 4.67 9.48
C TYR A 540 24.68 5.59 8.36
N LEU A 541 25.55 5.66 7.33
CA LEU A 541 25.31 6.44 6.12
C LEU A 541 25.07 5.48 4.95
N GLY A 542 23.90 5.58 4.31
CA GLY A 542 23.49 4.76 3.18
C GLY A 542 23.41 5.54 1.88
N LEU A 543 23.85 4.93 0.78
CA LEU A 543 23.67 5.45 -0.57
C LEU A 543 22.74 4.52 -1.36
N PHE A 544 21.67 5.09 -1.92
CA PHE A 544 20.57 4.35 -2.55
C PHE A 544 20.34 4.82 -3.99
N PRO A 545 21.09 4.25 -4.95
CA PRO A 545 20.89 4.53 -6.37
C PRO A 545 19.61 3.87 -6.90
N THR A 546 18.97 4.55 -7.86
CA THR A 546 17.80 4.06 -8.60
C THR A 546 18.01 4.30 -10.09
N VAL A 547 17.68 3.31 -10.91
CA VAL A 547 17.70 3.40 -12.37
C VAL A 547 16.43 2.78 -12.91
N ASN A 548 15.66 3.54 -13.69
CA ASN A 548 14.51 3.03 -14.43
C ASN A 548 14.67 3.37 -15.92
N LEU A 549 14.58 2.37 -16.77
CA LEU A 549 14.66 2.49 -18.22
C LEU A 549 13.38 1.91 -18.83
N ILE A 550 12.78 2.63 -19.77
CA ILE A 550 11.60 2.16 -20.52
C ILE A 550 11.90 2.32 -22.00
N TYR A 551 11.75 1.26 -22.76
CA TYR A 551 11.91 1.28 -24.21
C TYR A 551 10.58 0.92 -24.89
N GLU A 552 10.05 1.86 -25.69
CA GLU A 552 8.82 1.70 -26.47
C GLU A 552 9.11 0.87 -27.73
N LEU A 553 8.67 -0.38 -27.76
CA LEU A 553 8.80 -1.26 -28.93
C LEU A 553 7.83 -0.80 -30.04
N ALA A 554 6.59 -0.55 -29.65
CA ALA A 554 5.51 -0.05 -30.48
C ALA A 554 4.54 0.79 -29.62
N GLU A 555 3.53 1.40 -30.22
CA GLU A 555 2.40 1.97 -29.50
C GLU A 555 1.76 0.89 -28.62
N ASP A 556 1.56 1.15 -27.33
CA ASP A 556 1.04 0.19 -26.35
C ASP A 556 1.93 -1.07 -26.08
N GLU A 557 3.20 -1.06 -26.43
CA GLU A 557 4.13 -2.16 -26.20
C GLU A 557 5.49 -1.67 -25.69
N ASN A 558 5.84 -2.02 -24.45
CA ASN A 558 7.02 -1.51 -23.77
C ASN A 558 7.81 -2.63 -23.08
N ILE A 559 9.13 -2.42 -23.00
CA ILE A 559 10.03 -3.16 -22.11
C ILE A 559 10.58 -2.16 -21.07
N SER A 560 10.67 -2.58 -19.81
CA SER A 560 11.27 -1.79 -18.74
C SER A 560 12.39 -2.56 -18.06
N LEU A 561 13.38 -1.83 -17.57
CA LEU A 561 14.44 -2.34 -16.69
C LEU A 561 14.54 -1.40 -15.49
N GLY A 562 14.29 -1.92 -14.31
CA GLY A 562 14.43 -1.24 -13.04
C GLY A 562 15.59 -1.78 -12.23
N TYR A 563 16.34 -0.91 -11.56
CA TYR A 563 17.30 -1.24 -10.53
C TYR A 563 17.12 -0.28 -9.36
N ASN A 564 17.13 -0.82 -8.14
CA ASN A 564 17.16 0.00 -6.94
C ASN A 564 17.96 -0.71 -5.83
N ARG A 565 18.56 0.10 -4.94
CA ARG A 565 19.12 -0.36 -3.67
C ARG A 565 18.26 0.16 -2.53
N ARG A 566 17.95 -0.69 -1.56
CA ARG A 566 17.06 -0.40 -0.43
C ARG A 566 17.63 -0.93 0.87
N ILE A 567 17.04 -0.53 1.99
CA ILE A 567 17.43 -0.90 3.35
C ILE A 567 16.22 -1.53 4.06
N ASN A 568 16.51 -2.46 4.98
CA ASN A 568 15.61 -2.97 6.01
C ASN A 568 16.25 -2.67 7.36
N ARG A 569 15.65 -1.76 8.12
CA ARG A 569 16.12 -1.38 9.44
C ARG A 569 15.45 -2.27 10.49
N PRO A 570 16.19 -2.73 11.51
CA PRO A 570 15.55 -3.37 12.66
C PRO A 570 14.62 -2.37 13.35
N ARG A 571 13.37 -2.77 13.61
CA ARG A 571 12.40 -1.96 14.36
C ARG A 571 12.62 -2.07 15.87
N GLY A 572 12.04 -1.16 16.67
CA GLY A 572 12.16 -1.16 18.13
C GLY A 572 11.88 -2.52 18.77
N PHE A 573 10.80 -3.17 18.36
CA PHE A 573 10.42 -4.52 18.80
C PHE A 573 11.51 -5.60 18.54
N PHE A 574 12.22 -5.57 17.38
CA PHE A 574 13.27 -6.54 17.07
C PHE A 574 14.57 -6.31 17.84
N ILE A 575 14.74 -5.12 18.41
CA ILE A 575 15.97 -4.77 19.14
C ILE A 575 15.75 -4.53 20.63
N ASN A 576 14.51 -4.62 21.13
CA ASN A 576 14.21 -4.61 22.56
C ASN A 576 14.70 -5.92 23.19
N PRO A 577 15.73 -5.90 24.05
CA PRO A 577 16.32 -7.13 24.59
C PRO A 577 15.45 -7.84 25.61
N PHE A 578 14.38 -7.20 26.11
CA PHE A 578 13.52 -7.82 27.10
C PHE A 578 12.62 -8.89 26.48
N PRO A 579 12.50 -10.05 27.14
CA PRO A 579 11.56 -11.08 26.73
C PRO A 579 10.12 -10.61 26.92
N SER A 580 9.30 -10.74 25.86
CA SER A 580 7.85 -10.67 25.96
C SER A 580 7.27 -12.09 26.00
N ARG A 581 6.23 -12.31 26.83
CA ARG A 581 5.61 -13.64 26.95
C ARG A 581 4.45 -13.76 25.98
N SER A 582 4.61 -14.60 24.93
CA SER A 582 3.48 -15.11 24.15
C SER A 582 2.82 -16.34 24.81
N SER A 583 3.59 -17.05 25.64
CA SER A 583 3.12 -18.13 26.52
C SER A 583 4.20 -18.36 27.60
N VAL A 584 3.89 -19.22 28.59
CA VAL A 584 4.87 -19.59 29.64
C VAL A 584 6.11 -20.27 29.06
N ILE A 585 5.95 -20.99 27.94
CA ILE A 585 7.02 -21.80 27.31
C ILE A 585 7.60 -21.17 26.03
N ASN A 586 6.94 -20.15 25.45
CA ASN A 586 7.42 -19.46 24.27
C ASN A 586 7.61 -17.99 24.57
N ILE A 587 8.83 -17.51 24.50
CA ILE A 587 9.19 -16.11 24.68
C ILE A 587 9.76 -15.54 23.39
N PHE A 588 9.50 -14.28 23.14
CA PHE A 588 10.19 -13.49 22.11
C PHE A 588 11.16 -12.54 22.80
N GLN A 589 12.42 -12.52 22.37
CA GLN A 589 13.44 -11.58 22.84
C GLN A 589 14.09 -10.90 21.65
N GLY A 590 14.06 -9.56 21.62
CA GLY A 590 14.75 -8.79 20.59
C GLY A 590 16.27 -8.85 20.76
N ASN A 591 17.00 -8.43 19.72
CA ASN A 591 18.45 -8.47 19.65
C ASN A 591 18.99 -7.05 19.34
N PRO A 592 19.56 -6.34 20.32
CA PRO A 592 20.15 -5.00 20.11
C PRO A 592 21.31 -4.98 19.11
N ASP A 593 21.96 -6.13 18.88
CA ASP A 593 23.11 -6.23 17.96
C ASP A 593 22.71 -6.30 16.49
N LEU A 594 21.42 -6.38 16.20
CA LEU A 594 20.95 -6.39 14.82
C LEU A 594 21.47 -5.19 14.03
N ASP A 595 22.04 -5.49 12.88
CA ASP A 595 22.44 -4.52 11.87
C ASP A 595 21.40 -4.46 10.74
N PRO A 596 21.29 -3.32 10.06
CA PRO A 596 20.37 -3.18 8.92
C PRO A 596 20.80 -4.08 7.75
N ALA A 597 19.82 -4.64 7.07
CA ALA A 597 20.01 -5.38 5.84
C ALA A 597 19.92 -4.45 4.60
N TYR A 598 20.67 -4.78 3.54
CA TYR A 598 20.68 -4.02 2.29
C TYR A 598 20.31 -4.92 1.11
N ALA A 599 19.29 -4.53 0.37
CA ALA A 599 18.84 -5.24 -0.82
C ALA A 599 19.18 -4.49 -2.11
N ASN A 600 19.64 -5.22 -3.14
CA ASN A 600 19.75 -4.78 -4.51
C ASN A 600 18.73 -5.55 -5.33
N ALA A 601 17.80 -4.83 -5.98
CA ALA A 601 16.72 -5.40 -6.76
C ALA A 601 16.84 -5.01 -8.23
N PHE A 602 16.62 -6.00 -9.12
CA PHE A 602 16.53 -5.84 -10.56
C PHE A 602 15.18 -6.36 -11.04
N ASP A 603 14.52 -5.61 -11.90
CA ASP A 603 13.22 -5.95 -12.47
C ASP A 603 13.24 -5.71 -13.98
N LEU A 604 12.96 -6.75 -14.78
CA LEU A 604 12.80 -6.67 -16.23
C LEU A 604 11.34 -6.90 -16.55
N GLY A 605 10.65 -5.85 -16.97
CA GLY A 605 9.23 -5.85 -17.26
C GLY A 605 8.90 -5.82 -18.75
N TYR A 606 7.77 -6.38 -19.11
CA TYR A 606 7.16 -6.28 -20.44
C TYR A 606 5.68 -5.99 -20.29
N LEU A 607 5.18 -5.00 -21.03
CA LEU A 607 3.78 -4.62 -21.11
C LEU A 607 3.33 -4.62 -22.55
N LYS A 608 2.19 -5.23 -22.83
CA LYS A 608 1.50 -5.08 -24.13
C LYS A 608 0.00 -4.93 -23.92
N ARG A 609 -0.57 -3.93 -24.58
CA ARG A 609 -2.01 -3.68 -24.60
C ARG A 609 -2.57 -3.98 -25.99
N TRP A 610 -3.66 -4.69 -26.03
CA TRP A 610 -4.54 -4.87 -27.18
C TRP A 610 -5.90 -4.31 -26.82
N GLU A 611 -6.79 -4.18 -27.77
CA GLU A 611 -8.13 -3.62 -27.56
C GLU A 611 -8.92 -4.27 -26.38
N LYS A 612 -8.76 -5.58 -26.18
CA LYS A 612 -9.49 -6.35 -25.15
C LYS A 612 -8.60 -7.05 -24.13
N LEU A 613 -7.31 -7.04 -24.34
CA LEU A 613 -6.36 -7.78 -23.53
C LEU A 613 -5.18 -6.89 -23.14
N THR A 614 -4.82 -6.86 -21.87
CA THR A 614 -3.54 -6.32 -21.41
C THR A 614 -2.73 -7.45 -20.79
N LEU A 615 -1.49 -7.59 -21.23
CA LEU A 615 -0.52 -8.53 -20.70
C LEU A 615 0.61 -7.75 -20.04
N THR A 616 0.94 -8.11 -18.80
CA THR A 616 2.19 -7.71 -18.15
C THR A 616 2.96 -8.95 -17.74
N SER A 617 4.26 -8.92 -17.90
CA SER A 617 5.14 -9.92 -17.32
C SER A 617 6.38 -9.26 -16.78
N SER A 618 6.98 -9.83 -15.74
CA SER A 618 8.28 -9.40 -15.26
C SER A 618 9.10 -10.58 -14.77
N ILE A 619 10.41 -10.42 -14.86
CA ILE A 619 11.40 -11.29 -14.24
C ILE A 619 12.18 -10.42 -13.29
N TYR A 620 12.33 -10.88 -12.05
CA TYR A 620 13.02 -10.11 -11.04
C TYR A 620 14.08 -10.93 -10.30
N TYR A 621 15.10 -10.22 -9.85
CA TYR A 621 16.15 -10.75 -8.98
C TYR A 621 16.42 -9.75 -7.87
N GLN A 622 16.45 -10.24 -6.63
CA GLN A 622 16.82 -9.48 -5.44
C GLN A 622 17.90 -10.22 -4.69
N ARG A 623 18.92 -9.49 -4.24
CA ARG A 623 19.93 -9.97 -3.32
C ARG A 623 19.99 -9.03 -2.12
N GLU A 624 19.72 -9.58 -0.96
CA GLU A 624 19.82 -8.91 0.33
C GLU A 624 21.04 -9.45 1.07
N THR A 625 21.81 -8.57 1.64
CA THR A 625 23.00 -8.86 2.46
C THR A 625 22.71 -8.43 3.87
N ASN A 626 23.28 -9.17 4.83
CA ASN A 626 23.08 -8.96 6.26
C ASN A 626 21.57 -9.06 6.65
N SER A 627 20.84 -9.94 5.95
CA SER A 627 19.42 -10.15 6.25
C SER A 627 19.25 -10.76 7.63
N PHE A 628 18.18 -10.41 8.33
CA PHE A 628 17.87 -10.98 9.63
C PHE A 628 16.57 -11.77 9.56
N GLU A 629 16.55 -12.87 10.32
CA GLU A 629 15.40 -13.77 10.47
C GLU A 629 15.22 -14.11 11.96
N VAL A 630 13.98 -14.43 12.33
CA VAL A 630 13.66 -14.94 13.67
C VAL A 630 13.91 -16.45 13.67
N ILE A 631 14.77 -16.88 14.56
CA ILE A 631 15.06 -18.31 14.81
C ILE A 631 14.50 -18.71 16.17
N GLN A 632 14.27 -20.01 16.34
CA GLN A 632 13.88 -20.61 17.62
C GLN A 632 15.04 -21.41 18.19
N GLU A 633 15.32 -21.18 19.47
CA GLU A 633 16.36 -21.90 20.21
C GLU A 633 15.88 -22.25 21.62
N GLU A 634 16.47 -23.27 22.20
CA GLU A 634 16.22 -23.67 23.57
C GLU A 634 17.04 -22.79 24.52
N THR A 635 16.41 -22.20 25.53
CA THR A 635 17.08 -21.32 26.51
C THR A 635 17.94 -22.11 27.51
N GLY A 636 17.76 -23.42 27.61
CA GLY A 636 18.28 -24.25 28.68
C GLY A 636 17.57 -24.11 30.03
N GLN A 637 16.57 -23.24 30.10
CA GLN A 637 15.72 -23.05 31.28
C GLN A 637 14.44 -23.86 31.14
N THR A 638 13.82 -24.21 32.26
CA THR A 638 12.53 -24.91 32.31
C THR A 638 11.54 -24.14 33.17
N THR A 639 10.26 -24.29 32.87
CA THR A 639 9.19 -23.91 33.78
C THR A 639 9.27 -24.72 35.09
N ALA A 640 8.49 -24.34 36.09
CA ALA A 640 8.38 -25.06 37.37
C ALA A 640 7.95 -26.52 37.18
N ASP A 641 7.21 -26.82 36.12
CA ASP A 641 6.74 -28.18 35.76
C ASP A 641 7.74 -28.94 34.87
N GLY A 642 8.91 -28.37 34.57
CA GLY A 642 9.98 -29.00 33.81
C GLY A 642 9.79 -29.00 32.30
N ILE A 643 9.02 -28.04 31.73
CA ILE A 643 8.89 -27.81 30.29
C ILE A 643 9.98 -26.83 29.84
N PHE A 644 10.70 -27.16 28.78
CA PHE A 644 11.74 -26.28 28.23
C PHE A 644 11.15 -24.98 27.66
N ILE A 645 11.78 -23.84 28.00
CA ILE A 645 11.45 -22.54 27.48
C ILE A 645 12.14 -22.36 26.13
N ILE A 646 11.35 -22.08 25.11
CA ILE A 646 11.78 -21.82 23.74
C ILE A 646 11.83 -20.32 23.52
N ARG A 647 12.98 -19.82 23.06
CA ARG A 647 13.18 -18.42 22.73
C ARG A 647 13.15 -18.21 21.24
N SER A 648 12.33 -17.27 20.78
CA SER A 648 12.36 -16.71 19.43
C SER A 648 13.20 -15.45 19.44
N ILE A 649 14.30 -15.41 18.67
CA ILE A 649 15.23 -14.28 18.63
C ILE A 649 15.56 -13.90 17.18
N PRO A 650 15.53 -12.60 16.81
CA PRO A 650 15.98 -12.16 15.49
C PRO A 650 17.51 -12.12 15.42
N VAL A 651 18.09 -12.68 14.36
CA VAL A 651 19.52 -12.73 14.14
C VAL A 651 19.88 -12.35 12.71
N ASN A 652 21.02 -11.67 12.51
CA ASN A 652 21.53 -11.43 11.18
C ASN A 652 22.11 -12.72 10.58
N LEU A 653 21.55 -13.12 9.44
CA LEU A 653 22.05 -14.16 8.58
C LEU A 653 22.83 -13.54 7.40
N SER A 654 23.61 -14.37 6.68
CA SER A 654 24.58 -13.86 5.71
C SER A 654 23.92 -13.20 4.48
N THR A 655 23.08 -13.91 3.76
CA THR A 655 22.55 -13.46 2.46
C THR A 655 21.21 -14.10 2.16
N ASN A 656 20.30 -13.26 1.66
CA ASN A 656 19.02 -13.67 1.11
C ASN A 656 18.99 -13.40 -0.40
N LYS A 657 18.64 -14.41 -1.23
CA LYS A 657 18.47 -14.28 -2.68
C LYS A 657 17.04 -14.65 -3.04
N ARG A 658 16.39 -13.80 -3.81
CA ARG A 658 15.03 -14.05 -4.32
C ARG A 658 15.01 -13.77 -5.82
N TYR A 659 14.52 -14.74 -6.59
CA TYR A 659 14.32 -14.58 -8.02
C TYR A 659 13.02 -15.23 -8.45
N GLY A 660 12.33 -14.58 -9.38
CA GLY A 660 11.02 -15.04 -9.80
C GLY A 660 10.50 -14.39 -11.05
N ALA A 661 9.31 -14.79 -11.41
CA ALA A 661 8.58 -14.29 -12.56
C ALA A 661 7.13 -13.99 -12.20
N GLU A 662 6.61 -12.89 -12.72
CA GLU A 662 5.21 -12.49 -12.60
C GLU A 662 4.53 -12.47 -13.97
N LEU A 663 3.26 -12.80 -13.99
CA LEU A 663 2.37 -12.68 -15.15
C LEU A 663 1.07 -12.03 -14.69
N GLY A 664 0.63 -10.99 -15.41
CA GLY A 664 -0.66 -10.34 -15.21
C GLY A 664 -1.44 -10.29 -16.52
N ILE A 665 -2.69 -10.73 -16.50
CA ILE A 665 -3.60 -10.73 -17.64
C ILE A 665 -4.88 -10.02 -17.25
N LEU A 666 -5.21 -8.94 -17.96
CA LEU A 666 -6.49 -8.26 -17.88
C LEU A 666 -7.23 -8.51 -19.20
N TYR A 667 -8.35 -9.22 -19.17
CA TYR A 667 -9.12 -9.58 -20.35
C TYR A 667 -10.57 -9.11 -20.27
N ASN A 668 -10.94 -8.20 -21.18
CA ASN A 668 -12.25 -7.57 -21.28
C ASN A 668 -12.93 -7.99 -22.58
N PRO A 669 -13.47 -9.24 -22.71
CA PRO A 669 -14.08 -9.73 -23.95
C PRO A 669 -15.31 -8.91 -24.37
N SER A 670 -16.00 -8.30 -23.39
CA SER A 670 -17.16 -7.44 -23.61
C SER A 670 -17.30 -6.41 -22.47
N ARG A 671 -18.19 -5.42 -22.63
CA ARG A 671 -18.52 -4.45 -21.56
C ARG A 671 -19.19 -5.10 -20.34
N LYS A 672 -19.66 -6.35 -20.45
CA LYS A 672 -20.37 -7.09 -19.39
C LYS A 672 -19.48 -8.08 -18.64
N ILE A 673 -18.32 -8.41 -19.18
CA ILE A 673 -17.46 -9.49 -18.65
C ILE A 673 -16.03 -8.96 -18.59
N ARG A 674 -15.42 -9.09 -17.42
CA ARG A 674 -14.02 -8.75 -17.16
C ARG A 674 -13.37 -9.86 -16.36
N PHE A 675 -12.15 -10.21 -16.75
CA PHE A 675 -11.31 -11.16 -16.04
C PHE A 675 -9.97 -10.48 -15.74
N ASN A 676 -9.49 -10.71 -14.55
CA ASN A 676 -8.14 -10.33 -14.13
C ASN A 676 -7.48 -11.57 -13.53
N TRP A 677 -6.33 -11.93 -14.03
CA TRP A 677 -5.52 -13.02 -13.49
C TRP A 677 -4.11 -12.53 -13.25
N SER A 678 -3.57 -12.81 -12.07
CA SER A 678 -2.18 -12.60 -11.73
C SER A 678 -1.56 -13.87 -11.19
N PHE A 679 -0.32 -14.12 -11.57
CA PHE A 679 0.47 -15.25 -11.15
C PHE A 679 1.89 -14.79 -10.82
N ASN A 680 2.44 -15.24 -9.71
CA ASN A 680 3.83 -15.02 -9.33
C ASN A 680 4.44 -16.35 -8.88
N LEU A 681 5.59 -16.69 -9.46
CA LEU A 681 6.43 -17.81 -9.06
C LEU A 681 7.77 -17.26 -8.61
N PHE A 682 8.25 -17.68 -7.45
CA PHE A 682 9.56 -17.26 -6.96
C PHE A 682 10.29 -18.38 -6.23
N LYS A 683 11.61 -18.30 -6.30
CA LYS A 683 12.53 -19.09 -5.49
C LYS A 683 13.25 -18.15 -4.51
N PHE A 684 13.30 -18.57 -3.27
CA PHE A 684 13.99 -17.91 -2.17
C PHE A 684 15.11 -18.83 -1.69
N VAL A 685 16.28 -18.27 -1.46
CA VAL A 685 17.46 -18.95 -0.93
C VAL A 685 18.05 -18.08 0.16
N SER A 686 18.05 -18.55 1.39
CA SER A 686 18.73 -17.94 2.52
C SER A 686 19.98 -18.76 2.85
N ASP A 687 21.11 -18.10 3.00
CA ASP A 687 22.37 -18.69 3.45
C ASP A 687 22.71 -18.02 4.79
N GLY A 688 23.06 -18.79 5.82
CA GLY A 688 23.56 -18.22 7.08
C GLY A 688 23.78 -19.23 8.18
N ILE A 689 24.83 -18.98 8.94
CA ILE A 689 25.21 -19.77 10.12
C ILE A 689 25.11 -18.82 11.33
N PHE A 690 24.48 -19.30 12.38
CA PHE A 690 24.40 -18.59 13.66
C PHE A 690 24.68 -19.60 14.77
N ASN A 691 25.62 -19.31 15.70
CA ASN A 691 26.04 -20.19 16.77
C ASN A 691 26.43 -21.64 16.30
N ASP A 692 27.18 -21.72 15.18
CA ASP A 692 27.58 -22.96 14.51
C ASP A 692 26.44 -23.82 13.95
N VAL A 693 25.17 -23.33 13.98
CA VAL A 693 24.01 -23.96 13.37
C VAL A 693 23.74 -23.33 12.00
N ASP A 694 23.57 -24.19 10.99
CA ASP A 694 23.20 -23.75 9.62
C ASP A 694 21.69 -23.57 9.52
N TYR A 695 21.25 -22.30 9.39
CA TYR A 695 19.86 -21.90 9.16
C TYR A 695 19.56 -21.68 7.66
N GLY A 696 20.46 -22.11 6.77
CA GLY A 696 20.26 -22.02 5.33
C GLY A 696 18.99 -22.73 4.89
N THR A 697 18.22 -22.08 4.01
CA THR A 697 16.98 -22.64 3.47
C THR A 697 16.81 -22.32 2.00
N GLU A 698 16.21 -23.25 1.29
CA GLU A 698 15.80 -23.08 -0.10
C GLU A 698 14.32 -23.41 -0.23
N ASN A 699 13.56 -22.47 -0.79
CA ASN A 699 12.12 -22.61 -0.96
C ASN A 699 11.67 -22.08 -2.31
N THR A 700 10.76 -22.81 -2.97
CA THR A 700 10.05 -22.35 -4.17
C THR A 700 8.57 -22.25 -3.83
N SER A 701 8.01 -21.06 -4.02
CA SER A 701 6.59 -20.82 -3.76
C SER A 701 5.96 -20.01 -4.89
N TRP A 702 4.65 -20.01 -4.94
CA TRP A 702 3.88 -19.29 -5.94
C TRP A 702 2.53 -18.83 -5.39
N PHE A 703 2.00 -17.78 -5.97
CA PHE A 703 0.62 -17.40 -5.70
C PHE A 703 -0.10 -17.03 -7.00
N SER A 704 -1.37 -17.33 -7.02
CA SER A 704 -2.26 -17.06 -8.14
C SER A 704 -3.53 -16.40 -7.63
N ARG A 705 -3.96 -15.37 -8.33
CA ARG A 705 -5.22 -14.69 -8.07
C ARG A 705 -6.00 -14.56 -9.34
N PHE A 706 -7.27 -14.95 -9.29
CA PHE A 706 -8.22 -14.77 -10.37
C PHE A 706 -9.42 -13.98 -9.89
N SER A 707 -9.76 -12.91 -10.61
CA SER A 707 -10.96 -12.11 -10.37
C SER A 707 -11.82 -12.07 -11.63
N SER A 708 -13.11 -12.30 -11.47
CA SER A 708 -14.10 -12.14 -12.53
C SER A 708 -15.17 -11.14 -12.12
N ASN A 709 -15.58 -10.26 -13.03
CA ASN A 709 -16.69 -9.34 -12.85
C ASN A 709 -17.63 -9.50 -14.04
N ILE A 710 -18.88 -9.93 -13.75
CA ILE A 710 -19.88 -10.29 -14.76
C ILE A 710 -21.17 -9.51 -14.46
N ARG A 711 -21.68 -8.78 -15.47
CA ARG A 711 -22.98 -8.13 -15.38
C ARG A 711 -24.06 -9.10 -15.85
N LEU A 712 -24.88 -9.55 -14.92
CA LEU A 712 -26.02 -10.43 -15.15
C LEU A 712 -27.25 -9.64 -15.67
N PRO A 713 -28.29 -10.34 -16.20
CA PRO A 713 -29.57 -9.72 -16.47
C PRO A 713 -30.17 -9.01 -15.24
N GLY A 714 -30.86 -7.90 -15.42
CA GLY A 714 -31.40 -7.08 -14.32
C GLY A 714 -30.37 -6.15 -13.67
N GLU A 715 -29.26 -5.89 -14.37
CA GLU A 715 -28.16 -5.01 -13.93
C GLU A 715 -27.51 -5.46 -12.60
N ILE A 716 -27.55 -6.75 -12.30
CA ILE A 716 -26.86 -7.34 -11.16
C ILE A 716 -25.40 -7.55 -11.54
N GLN A 717 -24.46 -7.00 -10.76
CA GLN A 717 -23.03 -7.26 -10.91
C GLN A 717 -22.67 -8.46 -10.03
N TRP A 718 -22.01 -9.44 -10.60
CA TRP A 718 -21.47 -10.60 -9.92
C TRP A 718 -19.93 -10.53 -9.98
N GLN A 719 -19.28 -10.60 -8.83
CA GLN A 719 -17.82 -10.69 -8.72
C GLN A 719 -17.44 -11.95 -7.98
N THR A 720 -16.35 -12.57 -8.44
CA THR A 720 -15.69 -13.72 -7.80
C THR A 720 -14.20 -13.45 -7.73
N ASN A 721 -13.60 -13.61 -6.55
CA ASN A 721 -12.16 -13.58 -6.35
C ASN A 721 -11.70 -14.95 -5.82
N ALA A 722 -10.84 -15.64 -6.56
CA ALA A 722 -10.22 -16.90 -6.17
C ALA A 722 -8.72 -16.65 -5.94
N ASN A 723 -8.26 -16.99 -4.75
CA ASN A 723 -6.88 -16.77 -4.32
C ASN A 723 -6.25 -18.10 -3.93
N TYR A 724 -5.05 -18.35 -4.44
CA TYR A 724 -4.22 -19.47 -4.01
C TYR A 724 -2.83 -18.95 -3.65
N ARG A 725 -2.35 -19.33 -2.49
CA ARG A 725 -0.99 -19.11 -2.03
C ARG A 725 -0.33 -20.47 -1.85
N GLY A 726 0.80 -20.70 -2.50
CA GLY A 726 1.56 -21.93 -2.40
C GLY A 726 2.25 -22.10 -1.05
N PRO A 727 2.74 -23.31 -0.76
CA PRO A 727 3.47 -23.59 0.46
C PRO A 727 4.74 -22.75 0.53
N ARG A 728 5.16 -22.42 1.76
CA ARG A 728 6.43 -21.73 2.03
C ARG A 728 7.17 -22.41 3.16
N LYS A 729 8.49 -22.21 3.20
CA LYS A 729 9.35 -22.74 4.26
C LYS A 729 10.36 -21.66 4.64
N ASN A 730 10.60 -21.47 5.93
CA ASN A 730 11.79 -20.81 6.46
C ASN A 730 12.78 -21.86 6.95
N SER A 731 13.78 -21.51 7.78
CA SER A 731 14.78 -22.43 8.29
C SER A 731 14.20 -23.61 9.07
N GLN A 732 13.17 -23.40 9.88
CA GLN A 732 12.63 -24.37 10.83
C GLN A 732 11.16 -24.72 10.58
N THR A 733 10.38 -23.83 9.99
CA THR A 733 8.92 -23.98 9.85
C THR A 733 8.50 -24.05 8.39
N ARG A 734 7.65 -25.02 8.07
CA ARG A 734 6.93 -25.14 6.80
C ARG A 734 5.47 -24.71 6.99
N TYR A 735 4.96 -23.93 6.06
CA TYR A 735 3.57 -23.52 5.95
C TYR A 735 2.95 -24.13 4.71
N ASP A 736 1.78 -24.73 4.83
CA ASP A 736 1.06 -25.31 3.71
C ASP A 736 0.38 -24.25 2.84
N GLY A 737 -0.02 -24.64 1.64
CA GLY A 737 -0.71 -23.74 0.70
C GLY A 737 -2.14 -23.49 1.13
N ILE A 738 -2.63 -22.25 0.87
CA ILE A 738 -3.99 -21.81 1.22
C ILE A 738 -4.75 -21.46 -0.05
N PHE A 739 -5.96 -21.98 -0.20
CA PHE A 739 -6.92 -21.58 -1.23
C PHE A 739 -8.18 -21.02 -0.58
N PHE A 740 -8.63 -19.83 -1.02
CA PHE A 740 -9.88 -19.26 -0.55
C PHE A 740 -10.62 -18.52 -1.68
N LEU A 741 -11.93 -18.38 -1.51
CA LEU A 741 -12.85 -17.88 -2.52
C LEU A 741 -13.80 -16.85 -1.92
N ASP A 742 -13.89 -15.66 -2.55
CA ASP A 742 -14.85 -14.61 -2.19
C ASP A 742 -15.85 -14.38 -3.30
N LEU A 743 -17.12 -14.12 -2.93
CA LEU A 743 -18.22 -13.82 -3.83
C LEU A 743 -18.89 -12.51 -3.46
N ALA A 744 -19.31 -11.74 -4.47
CA ALA A 744 -20.16 -10.56 -4.27
C ALA A 744 -21.24 -10.43 -5.34
N PHE A 745 -22.42 -9.99 -4.91
CA PHE A 745 -23.53 -9.63 -5.77
C PHE A 745 -23.99 -8.21 -5.45
N SER A 746 -23.94 -7.31 -6.42
CA SER A 746 -24.30 -5.90 -6.23
C SER A 746 -25.38 -5.48 -7.21
N LYS A 747 -26.30 -4.66 -6.74
CA LYS A 747 -27.33 -4.04 -7.57
C LYS A 747 -27.49 -2.57 -7.23
N ASP A 748 -27.50 -1.74 -8.27
CA ASP A 748 -27.85 -0.33 -8.13
C ASP A 748 -29.36 -0.16 -8.02
N ILE A 749 -29.76 0.73 -7.13
CA ILE A 749 -31.15 1.10 -6.83
C ILE A 749 -31.29 2.63 -6.78
N LEU A 750 -32.50 3.15 -6.66
CA LEU A 750 -32.81 4.58 -6.57
C LEU A 750 -32.17 5.41 -7.71
N SER A 751 -32.30 4.93 -8.96
CA SER A 751 -31.69 5.56 -10.14
C SER A 751 -30.16 5.78 -9.97
N GLU A 752 -29.45 4.75 -9.56
CA GLU A 752 -27.98 4.70 -9.33
C GLU A 752 -27.48 5.54 -8.12
N LYS A 753 -28.39 6.22 -7.39
CA LYS A 753 -28.03 6.96 -6.18
C LYS A 753 -27.67 6.06 -5.01
N ALA A 754 -28.10 4.81 -5.03
CA ALA A 754 -27.72 3.83 -4.01
C ALA A 754 -27.35 2.48 -4.63
N SER A 755 -26.61 1.68 -3.88
CA SER A 755 -26.25 0.28 -4.21
C SER A 755 -26.45 -0.61 -3.01
N VAL A 756 -26.94 -1.84 -3.24
CA VAL A 756 -26.98 -2.90 -2.25
C VAL A 756 -26.03 -3.99 -2.71
N THR A 757 -25.16 -4.45 -1.83
CA THR A 757 -24.17 -5.50 -2.13
C THR A 757 -24.22 -6.58 -1.06
N LEU A 758 -24.33 -7.84 -1.47
CA LEU A 758 -24.14 -9.02 -0.62
C LEU A 758 -22.75 -9.57 -0.88
N ASN A 759 -21.94 -9.66 0.16
CA ASN A 759 -20.59 -10.22 0.15
C ASN A 759 -20.53 -11.51 0.95
N VAL A 760 -19.82 -12.50 0.44
CA VAL A 760 -19.40 -13.71 1.17
C VAL A 760 -17.89 -13.81 1.03
N ARG A 761 -17.16 -13.61 2.11
CA ARG A 761 -15.69 -13.78 2.17
C ARG A 761 -15.36 -15.16 2.71
N ASP A 762 -14.32 -15.76 2.14
CA ASP A 762 -13.91 -17.13 2.45
C ASP A 762 -15.09 -18.10 2.43
N LEU A 763 -15.76 -18.18 1.28
CA LEU A 763 -16.96 -19.04 1.06
C LEU A 763 -16.74 -20.46 1.57
N LEU A 764 -15.51 -20.98 1.45
CA LEU A 764 -15.15 -22.36 1.80
C LEU A 764 -14.74 -22.52 3.27
N ASN A 765 -14.61 -21.44 4.03
CA ASN A 765 -14.04 -21.41 5.38
C ASN A 765 -12.66 -22.08 5.46
N SER A 766 -11.82 -21.81 4.47
CA SER A 766 -10.54 -22.50 4.23
C SER A 766 -9.31 -21.61 4.48
N ARG A 767 -9.51 -20.38 4.91
CA ARG A 767 -8.41 -19.44 5.22
C ARG A 767 -7.83 -19.76 6.59
N LYS A 768 -7.09 -20.87 6.63
CA LYS A 768 -6.39 -21.37 7.79
C LYS A 768 -4.91 -21.49 7.50
N ARG A 769 -4.07 -21.24 8.51
CA ARG A 769 -2.63 -21.48 8.44
C ARG A 769 -2.36 -22.87 9.01
N LEU A 770 -1.87 -23.76 8.17
CA LEU A 770 -1.31 -25.05 8.58
C LEU A 770 0.20 -24.90 8.61
N LEU A 771 0.83 -25.28 9.69
CA LEU A 771 2.28 -25.16 9.87
C LEU A 771 2.85 -26.42 10.48
N SER A 772 4.10 -26.72 10.12
CA SER A 772 4.90 -27.81 10.70
C SER A 772 6.27 -27.25 11.02
N THR A 773 6.65 -27.27 12.28
CA THR A 773 7.97 -26.82 12.77
C THR A 773 8.78 -28.02 13.20
N GLU A 774 10.07 -28.05 12.80
CA GLU A 774 11.02 -29.09 13.15
C GLU A 774 12.32 -28.44 13.60
N THR A 775 12.73 -28.76 14.82
CA THR A 775 14.00 -28.39 15.43
C THR A 775 14.68 -29.64 16.03
N ASP A 776 15.90 -29.53 16.51
CA ASP A 776 16.60 -30.64 17.14
C ASP A 776 15.96 -31.10 18.46
N PHE A 777 15.14 -30.23 19.07
CA PHE A 777 14.58 -30.46 20.42
C PHE A 777 13.04 -30.60 20.41
N PHE A 778 12.33 -30.14 19.40
CA PHE A 778 10.87 -30.37 19.30
C PHE A 778 10.34 -30.38 17.85
N THR A 779 9.18 -30.99 17.67
CA THR A 779 8.37 -30.90 16.46
C THR A 779 6.99 -30.38 16.83
N SER A 780 6.40 -29.57 15.95
CA SER A 780 5.06 -29.01 16.16
C SER A 780 4.25 -29.05 14.86
N GLU A 781 3.03 -29.57 14.93
CA GLU A 781 2.02 -29.45 13.87
C GLU A 781 0.94 -28.46 14.37
N GLY A 782 0.66 -27.43 13.58
CA GLY A 782 -0.27 -26.37 14.00
C GLY A 782 -1.30 -26.01 12.94
N GLU A 783 -2.50 -25.65 13.40
CA GLU A 783 -3.56 -25.03 12.63
C GLU A 783 -3.96 -23.73 13.32
N LEU A 784 -4.00 -22.61 12.59
CA LEU A 784 -4.44 -21.30 13.08
C LEU A 784 -5.51 -20.72 12.15
N GLN A 785 -6.68 -20.41 12.71
CA GLN A 785 -7.74 -19.69 12.03
C GLN A 785 -8.08 -18.41 12.82
N ARG A 786 -7.62 -17.25 12.36
CA ARG A 786 -7.84 -15.97 13.04
C ARG A 786 -9.29 -15.48 12.92
N ARG A 787 -9.99 -15.86 11.86
CA ARG A 787 -11.41 -15.53 11.63
C ARG A 787 -12.06 -16.51 10.67
N GLU A 788 -13.33 -16.72 10.87
CA GLU A 788 -14.16 -17.59 10.05
C GLU A 788 -14.72 -16.86 8.81
N ARG A 789 -15.45 -17.62 7.97
CA ARG A 789 -16.21 -17.09 6.84
C ARG A 789 -17.13 -15.95 7.26
N GLN A 790 -17.14 -14.87 6.48
CA GLN A 790 -17.95 -13.69 6.75
C GLN A 790 -18.99 -13.46 5.65
N ILE A 791 -20.22 -13.11 6.06
CA ILE A 791 -21.32 -12.70 5.17
C ILE A 791 -21.69 -11.27 5.54
N THR A 792 -21.62 -10.35 4.57
CA THR A 792 -21.87 -8.92 4.81
C THR A 792 -22.87 -8.36 3.80
N LEU A 793 -23.87 -7.63 4.30
CA LEU A 793 -24.80 -6.84 3.51
C LEU A 793 -24.37 -5.37 3.61
N SER A 794 -24.06 -4.76 2.47
CA SER A 794 -23.61 -3.37 2.34
C SER A 794 -24.68 -2.53 1.65
N PHE A 795 -24.92 -1.32 2.16
CA PHE A 795 -25.77 -0.30 1.55
C PHE A 795 -24.96 0.99 1.40
N ILE A 796 -24.84 1.52 0.17
CA ILE A 796 -24.15 2.76 -0.14
C ILE A 796 -25.15 3.76 -0.70
N TYR A 797 -25.23 4.96 -0.12
CA TYR A 797 -26.00 6.09 -0.66
C TYR A 797 -25.04 7.21 -1.09
N ARG A 798 -25.23 7.70 -2.34
CA ARG A 798 -24.38 8.73 -2.98
C ARG A 798 -25.12 10.05 -3.07
N ILE A 799 -24.49 11.13 -2.60
CA ILE A 799 -25.02 12.49 -2.62
C ILE A 799 -24.22 13.29 -3.65
N ASN A 800 -24.88 13.76 -4.70
CA ASN A 800 -24.27 14.51 -5.81
C ASN A 800 -23.05 13.85 -6.46
N GLN A 801 -22.90 12.54 -6.28
CA GLN A 801 -21.92 11.73 -6.99
C GLN A 801 -22.61 10.99 -8.13
N LYS A 802 -22.12 11.15 -9.35
CA LYS A 802 -22.54 10.28 -10.47
C LYS A 802 -21.67 9.03 -10.43
N LYS A 803 -22.27 7.85 -10.55
CA LYS A 803 -21.50 6.62 -10.75
C LYS A 803 -20.75 6.73 -12.08
N GLU A 804 -19.43 6.52 -12.06
CA GLU A 804 -18.66 6.46 -13.30
C GLU A 804 -19.20 5.35 -14.19
N ARG A 805 -19.77 5.71 -15.33
CA ARG A 805 -20.42 4.79 -16.28
C ARG A 805 -19.41 4.26 -17.31
N ASN A 806 -19.59 2.99 -17.71
CA ASN A 806 -18.79 2.29 -18.73
C ASN A 806 -18.69 3.04 -20.06
N GLY A 807 -17.54 3.63 -20.37
CA GLY A 807 -17.26 4.28 -21.64
C GLY A 807 -15.85 3.95 -22.15
N ARG A 808 -15.71 3.81 -23.47
CA ARG A 808 -14.43 3.60 -24.17
C ARG A 808 -13.47 4.74 -23.83
N GLN A 809 -12.28 4.44 -23.32
CA GLN A 809 -11.16 5.37 -23.37
C GLN A 809 -10.89 5.71 -24.85
N LYS A 810 -11.19 6.92 -25.29
CA LYS A 810 -10.27 7.58 -26.19
C LYS A 810 -9.09 7.95 -25.32
N GLN A 811 -7.94 7.39 -25.65
CA GLN A 811 -6.66 7.86 -25.17
C GLN A 811 -6.57 9.35 -25.43
N ASN A 812 -6.85 10.14 -24.41
CA ASN A 812 -6.14 11.37 -24.24
C ASN A 812 -4.99 10.99 -23.32
N ASN A 813 -3.79 11.04 -23.84
CA ASN A 813 -2.57 11.16 -23.09
C ASN A 813 -2.70 12.37 -22.17
N GLU A 814 -3.26 12.18 -20.99
CA GLU A 814 -2.88 12.99 -19.85
C GLU A 814 -1.56 12.39 -19.37
N GLU A 815 -0.49 12.80 -20.06
CA GLU A 815 0.84 12.92 -19.49
C GLU A 815 0.75 13.96 -18.39
N GLU A 816 0.19 13.58 -17.26
CA GLU A 816 0.38 14.32 -15.99
C GLU A 816 0.59 13.29 -14.90
N GLU A 817 1.76 13.30 -14.50
CA GLU A 817 2.49 12.94 -13.30
C GLU A 817 3.70 12.07 -13.63
N GLY A 818 4.77 12.75 -13.73
CA GLY A 818 6.15 12.60 -13.42
C GLY A 818 6.67 11.17 -13.23
N PHE A 819 7.69 10.93 -13.97
CA PHE A 819 8.62 9.83 -13.78
C PHE A 819 8.97 9.58 -12.31
#